data_dee5688a463cae595879ae4087487bed
#
_entry.id   dee5688a463cae595879ae4087487bed
#
_cell.length_a   1.000
_cell.length_b   1.000
_cell.length_c   1.000
_cell.angle_alpha   90.00
_cell.angle_beta   90.00
_cell.angle_gamma   90.00
#
_symmetry.space_group_name_H-M   'P 1'
#
loop_
_entity.id
_entity.type
_entity.pdbx_description
1 polymer ?
#
loop_
_entity_poly.entity_id
_entity_poly.type
_entity_poly.pdbx_seq_one_letter_code
_entity_poly.pdbx_strand_id
1 'polypeptide(L)'
;MKKILFSLLVLVITAYNLFPKDGDTIKVRTIDFNTPKYGWFDFPDASKSFQKILMNYTIKCPCGEWDYLAMVFIKQFFAPSFRVDSSVVPQFSCIFDTSWNYTAKVVGGQLVVDSTPKKPRLLEFYSDSSQPTVRTSFRYVWDTYYRYTFDKNGXPIDSVLVPPDTTLYLQKRRIYFQDPIAIEERYEIMRFVTPYGIGLDVGDGFTWTMDVTDFAPLLTGKVYIDAPNQQEPIQITFDFIEGIPERDILRLERIYDFVDVVYNKDFEKKIDKIQVNISPLERMFKXKVIQTGHGFGGNEDNCCEFCKKNAYVKVNDTVRYTREVWRICSENPLFPQGGTWLFNRTNWCPGAEVQPFDFELTPFIGKNRSFTFDYDMDYYDKPYSSGSNTIGRWIITAYIITYSNLKFNLDAEIQDIIAPSNKDIYSRLNPTSTHPIILVRNRGSETITKLKFKYGIVNSNEYTYVWNGEIPSLSSQQIILPSIDCKDWQSGSRKFKVEILEVNGQSDEYPSNNIGYSDFILPPSFYKNLAIKLTTNNYNVLTSEPNIRPYSYVIKNSKDDVIIEKNDFLPSSTYIDSVYLEDGCYEFSFFNEFECGLGFWFYQRNFGLNNGLLQINSDNLTLYQPNVDFGKSLHFFFYTEDQPAVQYSPDTLLFGDVSLNKTTTCKAIIKPKNLKGISVWNFDLVLGESKGFAITKFEPPANQSGKWDLSFGDSLVVYITLTPKKTGKVSTSLTFYTNDKKNPVVTIPVRANVVSENFVQNESDNLFVELAKSNNNVFEFNIDGSAFANTTISIYNILGKLLKMEKLNYANGKVEIDLKSYDSGCYWILFQNGKTHIAFPVLVIKE
;
A
#
# COMPACT_ATOMS: atom_id res chain seq x y z
N MET A 1 35.26 39.57 -22.95
CA MET A 1 34.59 39.49 -21.65
C MET A 1 33.06 39.35 -21.79
N LYS A 2 32.34 40.17 -22.59
CA LYS A 2 30.87 40.05 -22.70
C LYS A 2 30.41 38.71 -23.30
N LYS A 3 31.12 38.08 -24.23
CA LYS A 3 30.76 36.78 -24.80
C LYS A 3 30.98 35.62 -23.81
N ILE A 4 31.99 35.75 -22.96
CA ILE A 4 32.26 34.73 -21.92
C ILE A 4 31.24 34.81 -20.80
N LEU A 5 30.80 36.03 -20.47
CA LEU A 5 29.77 36.21 -19.46
C LEU A 5 28.41 35.64 -19.92
N PHE A 6 28.08 35.79 -21.18
CA PHE A 6 26.83 35.29 -21.76
C PHE A 6 26.84 33.74 -21.80
N SER A 7 27.99 33.15 -22.14
CA SER A 7 28.12 31.68 -22.17
C SER A 7 28.08 31.10 -20.75
N LEU A 8 28.64 31.79 -19.75
CA LEU A 8 28.53 31.37 -18.36
C LEU A 8 27.09 31.51 -17.84
N LEU A 9 26.37 32.55 -18.22
CA LEU A 9 24.99 32.76 -17.82
C LEU A 9 24.06 31.71 -18.45
N VAL A 10 24.30 31.36 -19.71
CA VAL A 10 23.52 30.31 -20.38
C VAL A 10 23.84 28.95 -19.77
N LEU A 11 25.12 28.70 -19.40
CA LEU A 11 25.48 27.44 -18.71
C LEU A 11 24.84 27.33 -17.32
N VAL A 12 24.75 28.45 -16.62
CA VAL A 12 24.10 28.47 -15.30
C VAL A 12 22.59 28.26 -15.43
N ILE A 13 21.96 28.87 -16.45
CA ILE A 13 20.53 28.73 -16.71
C ILE A 13 20.19 27.30 -17.18
N THR A 14 21.07 26.68 -17.98
CA THR A 14 20.87 25.30 -18.41
C THR A 14 21.17 24.29 -17.30
N ALA A 15 22.06 24.64 -16.37
CA ALA A 15 22.33 23.79 -15.20
C ALA A 15 21.15 23.77 -14.21
N TYR A 16 20.45 24.91 -14.09
CA TYR A 16 19.28 24.98 -13.18
C TYR A 16 18.11 24.09 -13.62
N ASN A 17 18.06 23.72 -14.90
CA ASN A 17 17.00 22.84 -15.43
C ASN A 17 17.40 21.36 -15.45
N LEU A 18 18.58 21.01 -14.93
CA LEU A 18 19.07 19.63 -14.92
C LEU A 18 18.95 18.94 -13.55
N PHE A 19 18.58 19.69 -12.52
CA PHE A 19 18.34 19.09 -11.19
C PHE A 19 16.84 18.88 -11.01
N PRO A 20 16.43 17.71 -10.50
CA PRO A 20 15.02 17.50 -10.13
C PRO A 20 14.62 18.58 -9.14
N LYS A 21 13.43 19.07 -9.30
CA LYS A 21 12.89 20.08 -8.40
C LYS A 21 12.46 19.38 -7.11
N ASP A 22 12.90 19.89 -5.97
CA ASP A 22 12.49 19.35 -4.67
C ASP A 22 10.96 19.27 -4.59
N GLY A 23 10.44 18.12 -4.15
CA GLY A 23 9.02 17.85 -4.06
C GLY A 23 8.42 17.16 -5.27
N ASP A 24 9.16 17.04 -6.38
CA ASP A 24 8.67 16.27 -7.52
C ASP A 24 8.53 14.79 -7.13
N THR A 25 7.52 14.13 -7.67
CA THR A 25 7.22 12.74 -7.33
C THR A 25 7.47 11.83 -8.52
N ILE A 26 8.30 10.80 -8.31
CA ILE A 26 8.47 9.72 -9.27
C ILE A 26 7.58 8.57 -8.83
N LYS A 27 6.61 8.22 -9.66
CA LYS A 27 5.70 7.11 -9.37
C LYS A 27 6.23 5.83 -10.00
N VAL A 28 6.43 4.79 -9.19
CA VAL A 28 6.83 3.45 -9.64
C VAL A 28 5.62 2.52 -9.49
N ARG A 29 5.18 1.94 -10.59
CA ARG A 29 4.11 0.93 -10.61
C ARG A 29 4.76 -0.45 -10.60
N THR A 30 4.30 -1.32 -9.72
CA THR A 30 4.87 -2.65 -9.60
C THR A 30 3.77 -3.70 -9.83
N ILE A 31 3.23 -4.29 -8.77
CA ILE A 31 2.20 -5.32 -8.84
C ILE A 31 0.85 -4.67 -9.17
N ASP A 32 0.08 -5.30 -10.07
CA ASP A 32 -1.27 -4.85 -10.41
C ASP A 32 -2.26 -6.01 -10.17
N PHE A 33 -3.55 -5.70 -10.10
CA PHE A 33 -4.63 -6.65 -9.76
C PHE A 33 -4.63 -7.93 -10.58
N ASN A 34 -4.15 -7.87 -11.82
CA ASN A 34 -4.16 -8.99 -12.75
C ASN A 34 -2.77 -9.57 -13.04
N THR A 35 -1.76 -9.19 -12.26
CA THR A 35 -0.38 -9.67 -12.45
C THR A 35 0.02 -10.60 -11.31
N PRO A 36 1.09 -11.39 -11.48
CA PRO A 36 1.64 -12.14 -10.36
C PRO A 36 2.02 -11.21 -9.20
N LYS A 37 1.83 -11.69 -7.99
CA LYS A 37 2.12 -10.92 -6.77
C LYS A 37 3.61 -10.93 -6.42
N TYR A 38 4.46 -11.11 -7.42
CA TYR A 38 5.92 -11.10 -7.28
C TYR A 38 6.57 -10.78 -8.64
N GLY A 39 7.77 -10.23 -8.60
CA GLY A 39 8.54 -9.97 -9.82
C GLY A 39 9.63 -8.93 -9.63
N TRP A 40 10.35 -8.69 -10.72
CA TRP A 40 11.39 -7.67 -10.82
C TRP A 40 10.79 -6.37 -11.34
N PHE A 41 11.14 -5.26 -10.69
CA PHE A 41 10.65 -3.93 -11.07
C PHE A 41 11.81 -2.93 -11.08
N ASP A 42 11.71 -1.91 -11.93
CA ASP A 42 12.74 -0.88 -12.06
C ASP A 42 12.39 0.31 -11.15
N PHE A 43 13.29 0.61 -10.25
CA PHE A 43 13.19 1.68 -9.26
C PHE A 43 14.19 2.79 -9.59
N PRO A 44 14.03 3.99 -9.02
CA PRO A 44 14.95 5.09 -9.30
C PRO A 44 16.40 4.72 -8.96
N ASP A 45 17.31 5.34 -9.67
CA ASP A 45 18.75 5.13 -9.51
C ASP A 45 19.24 5.67 -8.15
N ALA A 46 20.26 5.00 -7.59
CA ALA A 46 20.84 5.34 -6.28
C ALA A 46 21.49 6.75 -6.26
N SER A 47 21.71 7.38 -7.40
CA SER A 47 22.22 8.74 -7.44
C SER A 47 21.19 9.80 -7.05
N LYS A 48 19.89 9.41 -7.02
CA LYS A 48 18.81 10.33 -6.65
C LYS A 48 18.62 10.35 -5.14
N SER A 49 18.21 11.51 -4.63
CA SER A 49 17.92 11.71 -3.22
C SER A 49 16.41 11.91 -3.03
N PHE A 50 15.85 11.22 -2.06
CA PHE A 50 14.42 11.27 -1.77
C PHE A 50 14.20 11.68 -0.33
N GLN A 51 13.36 12.70 -0.14
CA GLN A 51 12.97 13.10 1.21
C GLN A 51 12.00 12.10 1.83
N LYS A 52 11.24 11.36 0.98
CA LYS A 52 10.22 10.41 1.44
C LYS A 52 9.91 9.39 0.34
N ILE A 53 9.63 8.15 0.74
CA ILE A 53 9.13 7.09 -0.16
C ILE A 53 7.85 6.53 0.45
N LEU A 54 6.74 6.65 -0.27
CA LEU A 54 5.44 6.14 0.16
C LEU A 54 5.08 4.91 -0.68
N MET A 55 4.66 3.85 -0.04
CA MET A 55 4.12 2.66 -0.70
C MET A 55 2.60 2.66 -0.56
N ASN A 56 1.90 2.56 -1.68
CA ASN A 56 0.45 2.45 -1.73
C ASN A 56 0.08 1.01 -2.00
N TYR A 57 -0.61 0.38 -1.06
CA TYR A 57 -1.07 -1.01 -1.12
C TYR A 57 -2.59 -0.98 -1.25
N THR A 58 -3.09 -1.35 -2.42
CA THR A 58 -4.53 -1.33 -2.72
C THR A 58 -5.05 -2.75 -2.81
N ILE A 59 -6.09 -3.06 -2.05
CA ILE A 59 -6.83 -4.32 -2.17
C ILE A 59 -8.10 -4.09 -3.00
N LYS A 60 -8.59 -5.14 -3.65
CA LYS A 60 -9.82 -5.10 -4.43
C LYS A 60 -10.60 -6.40 -4.22
N CYS A 61 -11.93 -6.30 -4.17
CA CYS A 61 -12.77 -7.49 -4.12
C CYS A 61 -12.88 -8.16 -5.50
N PRO A 62 -13.08 -9.48 -5.59
CA PRO A 62 -13.62 -10.33 -4.54
C PRO A 62 -12.64 -10.53 -3.39
N CYS A 63 -13.12 -10.25 -2.19
CA CYS A 63 -12.35 -10.40 -0.96
C CYS A 63 -12.64 -11.76 -0.35
N GLY A 64 -11.60 -12.39 0.18
CA GLY A 64 -11.73 -13.70 0.80
C GLY A 64 -12.45 -13.64 2.14
N GLU A 65 -12.81 -14.83 2.65
CA GLU A 65 -13.68 -14.95 3.81
C GLU A 65 -12.97 -14.69 5.14
N TRP A 66 -11.65 -14.89 5.18
CA TRP A 66 -10.90 -15.01 6.43
C TRP A 66 -9.73 -14.02 6.53
N ASP A 67 -9.31 -13.78 7.76
CA ASP A 67 -8.19 -12.90 8.12
C ASP A 67 -6.86 -13.65 8.07
N TYR A 68 -6.16 -13.55 6.96
CA TYR A 68 -4.84 -14.14 6.78
C TYR A 68 -3.74 -13.08 6.75
N LEU A 69 -2.55 -13.48 7.16
CA LEU A 69 -1.37 -12.63 7.02
C LEU A 69 -1.03 -12.45 5.54
N ALA A 70 -0.81 -11.22 5.16
CA ALA A 70 -0.28 -10.84 3.86
C ALA A 70 0.92 -9.91 4.10
N MET A 71 1.93 -10.01 3.28
CA MET A 71 3.17 -9.27 3.48
C MET A 71 3.65 -8.65 2.17
N VAL A 72 4.55 -7.69 2.29
CA VAL A 72 5.35 -7.23 1.15
C VAL A 72 6.81 -7.37 1.55
N PHE A 73 7.52 -8.19 0.79
CA PHE A 73 8.95 -8.42 0.97
C PHE A 73 9.72 -7.85 -0.21
N ILE A 74 10.87 -7.27 0.10
CA ILE A 74 11.93 -7.02 -0.87
C ILE A 74 12.91 -8.19 -0.77
N LYS A 75 13.25 -8.82 -1.89
CA LYS A 75 14.21 -9.93 -1.90
C LYS A 75 15.49 -9.50 -2.62
N GLN A 76 16.61 -9.82 -2.01
CA GLN A 76 17.94 -9.65 -2.59
C GLN A 76 18.51 -11.01 -2.91
N PHE A 77 19.05 -11.18 -4.10
CA PHE A 77 19.62 -12.41 -4.58
C PHE A 77 21.13 -12.22 -4.75
N PHE A 78 21.89 -13.06 -4.09
CA PHE A 78 23.33 -13.01 -4.14
C PHE A 78 23.86 -14.11 -5.03
N ALA A 79 25.05 -13.93 -5.59
CA ALA A 79 25.73 -15.01 -6.32
C ALA A 79 25.83 -16.23 -5.40
N PRO A 80 25.62 -17.45 -5.95
CA PRO A 80 25.68 -18.64 -5.12
C PRO A 80 26.98 -18.69 -4.34
N SER A 81 26.87 -18.92 -3.05
CA SER A 81 28.01 -19.08 -2.17
C SER A 81 27.90 -20.41 -1.44
N PHE A 82 28.97 -20.81 -0.81
CA PHE A 82 29.00 -22.10 -0.17
C PHE A 82 29.65 -21.99 1.20
N ARG A 83 29.08 -22.69 2.14
CA ARG A 83 29.71 -22.89 3.42
C ARG A 83 30.71 -24.01 3.30
N VAL A 84 31.96 -23.76 3.67
CA VAL A 84 32.98 -24.80 3.76
C VAL A 84 33.01 -25.30 5.19
N ASP A 85 32.83 -26.61 5.33
CA ASP A 85 32.81 -27.23 6.65
C ASP A 85 33.69 -28.48 6.63
N SER A 86 33.94 -29.05 7.79
CA SER A 86 34.67 -30.27 7.93
C SER A 86 34.00 -31.17 8.96
N SER A 87 33.97 -32.44 8.64
CA SER A 87 33.39 -33.40 9.58
C SER A 87 34.26 -34.67 9.59
N VAL A 88 34.25 -35.33 10.73
CA VAL A 88 34.90 -36.62 10.87
C VAL A 88 33.86 -37.69 10.50
N VAL A 89 34.07 -38.32 9.37
CA VAL A 89 33.10 -39.33 8.86
C VAL A 89 33.75 -40.70 8.84
N PRO A 90 32.98 -41.74 9.08
CA PRO A 90 33.48 -43.08 8.87
C PRO A 90 33.75 -43.32 7.38
N GLN A 91 34.80 -43.98 7.07
CA GLN A 91 35.10 -44.44 5.71
C GLN A 91 34.30 -45.71 5.42
N PHE A 92 33.48 -45.69 4.39
CA PHE A 92 32.69 -46.84 4.01
C PHE A 92 32.73 -47.00 2.50
N SER A 93 32.51 -48.24 2.06
CA SER A 93 32.32 -48.53 0.65
C SER A 93 30.82 -48.41 0.32
N CYS A 94 30.52 -47.73 -0.72
CA CYS A 94 29.18 -47.63 -1.24
C CYS A 94 29.10 -48.38 -2.54
N ILE A 95 28.19 -49.35 -2.64
CA ILE A 95 27.92 -49.99 -3.90
C ILE A 95 27.05 -49.06 -4.73
N PHE A 96 27.59 -48.57 -5.80
CA PHE A 96 26.90 -47.70 -6.68
C PHE A 96 26.30 -48.51 -7.84
N ASP A 97 25.00 -48.66 -7.84
CA ASP A 97 24.30 -49.35 -8.92
C ASP A 97 23.34 -48.37 -9.60
N THR A 98 23.70 -48.00 -10.80
CA THR A 98 22.88 -47.08 -11.58
C THR A 98 21.63 -47.76 -12.17
N SER A 99 21.55 -49.08 -12.10
CA SER A 99 20.38 -49.79 -12.63
C SER A 99 19.24 -49.89 -11.63
N TRP A 100 19.49 -49.51 -10.39
CA TRP A 100 18.40 -49.42 -9.48
C TRP A 100 17.79 -50.59 -8.99
N ASN A 101 18.51 -51.49 -8.65
CA ASN A 101 17.55 -52.36 -8.68
C ASN A 101 17.63 -53.26 -7.57
N TYR A 102 16.93 -54.03 -7.48
CA TYR A 102 16.62 -55.03 -6.50
C TYR A 102 17.68 -56.12 -6.50
N THR A 103 18.37 -56.23 -5.40
CA THR A 103 19.21 -57.44 -5.22
C THR A 103 18.34 -58.51 -4.55
N ALA A 104 17.90 -59.47 -5.35
CA ALA A 104 17.02 -60.52 -4.84
C ALA A 104 17.83 -61.74 -4.39
N LYS A 105 17.50 -62.28 -3.23
CA LYS A 105 18.11 -63.51 -2.70
C LYS A 105 17.03 -64.32 -1.97
N VAL A 106 17.23 -65.63 -1.90
CA VAL A 106 16.30 -66.50 -1.16
C VAL A 106 16.91 -66.77 0.20
N VAL A 107 16.18 -66.47 1.26
CA VAL A 107 16.59 -66.69 2.65
C VAL A 107 15.46 -67.46 3.35
N GLY A 108 15.74 -68.64 3.84
CA GLY A 108 14.75 -69.49 4.50
C GLY A 108 13.53 -69.79 3.65
N GLY A 109 13.75 -69.92 2.32
CA GLY A 109 12.67 -70.24 1.41
C GLY A 109 11.80 -69.06 0.95
N GLN A 110 12.14 -67.87 1.40
CA GLN A 110 11.42 -66.62 1.01
C GLN A 110 12.30 -65.77 0.12
N LEU A 111 11.68 -65.08 -0.83
CA LEU A 111 12.38 -64.12 -1.67
C LEU A 111 12.52 -62.80 -0.89
N VAL A 112 13.75 -62.44 -0.64
CA VAL A 112 14.08 -61.15 0.01
C VAL A 112 14.67 -60.23 -1.04
N VAL A 113 14.09 -59.08 -1.21
CA VAL A 113 14.53 -58.09 -2.18
C VAL A 113 15.00 -56.85 -1.45
N ASP A 114 16.26 -56.51 -1.65
CA ASP A 114 16.83 -55.24 -1.20
C ASP A 114 16.53 -54.19 -2.29
N SER A 115 15.77 -53.16 -1.94
CA SER A 115 15.45 -52.08 -2.87
C SER A 115 16.12 -50.79 -2.42
N THR A 116 16.60 -50.03 -3.39
CA THR A 116 17.15 -48.71 -3.11
C THR A 116 16.20 -47.68 -3.71
N PRO A 117 15.17 -47.32 -2.96
CA PRO A 117 14.06 -46.55 -3.53
C PRO A 117 14.36 -45.09 -3.80
N LYS A 118 15.50 -44.60 -3.37
CA LYS A 118 15.81 -43.16 -3.47
C LYS A 118 17.11 -42.94 -4.21
N LYS A 119 17.24 -41.76 -4.80
CA LYS A 119 18.50 -41.36 -5.43
C LYS A 119 19.59 -41.31 -4.37
N PRO A 120 20.79 -41.75 -4.69
CA PRO A 120 21.91 -41.63 -3.75
C PRO A 120 22.24 -40.18 -3.50
N ARG A 121 22.67 -39.88 -2.29
CA ARG A 121 23.15 -38.56 -1.93
C ARG A 121 24.58 -38.38 -2.43
N LEU A 122 24.85 -37.30 -3.12
CA LEU A 122 26.17 -36.96 -3.61
C LEU A 122 26.99 -36.32 -2.49
N LEU A 123 28.15 -36.95 -2.17
CA LEU A 123 29.16 -36.38 -1.27
C LEU A 123 30.31 -35.89 -2.13
N GLU A 124 30.62 -34.61 -2.01
CA GLU A 124 31.75 -34.01 -2.71
C GLU A 124 32.86 -33.73 -1.69
N PHE A 125 34.06 -33.95 -2.08
CA PHE A 125 35.25 -33.79 -1.22
C PHE A 125 36.13 -32.70 -1.78
N TYR A 126 36.58 -31.86 -0.89
CA TYR A 126 37.48 -30.74 -1.21
C TYR A 126 38.75 -30.97 -0.42
N SER A 127 39.93 -30.87 -1.08
CA SER A 127 41.19 -31.23 -0.47
C SER A 127 41.65 -30.17 0.54
N ASP A 128 41.19 -28.94 0.38
CA ASP A 128 41.67 -27.82 1.18
C ASP A 128 40.54 -26.83 1.37
N SER A 129 40.29 -26.46 2.60
CA SER A 129 39.33 -25.45 2.96
C SER A 129 39.66 -24.05 2.41
N SER A 130 40.95 -23.81 2.10
CA SER A 130 41.39 -22.57 1.45
C SER A 130 40.98 -22.50 -0.02
N GLN A 131 40.61 -23.61 -0.62
CA GLN A 131 40.14 -23.67 -2.00
C GLN A 131 38.78 -24.38 -2.05
N PRO A 132 37.76 -23.80 -1.47
CA PRO A 132 36.46 -24.45 -1.29
C PRO A 132 35.69 -24.70 -2.58
N THR A 133 36.10 -24.12 -3.68
CA THR A 133 35.43 -24.32 -4.98
C THR A 133 36.09 -25.45 -5.81
N VAL A 134 37.23 -26.03 -5.36
CA VAL A 134 37.96 -27.03 -6.11
C VAL A 134 37.61 -28.42 -5.58
N ARG A 135 36.69 -29.07 -6.26
CA ARG A 135 36.29 -30.44 -5.92
C ARG A 135 37.37 -31.44 -6.34
N THR A 136 37.91 -32.19 -5.38
CA THR A 136 38.97 -33.21 -5.66
C THR A 136 38.40 -34.55 -5.99
N SER A 137 37.26 -34.92 -5.44
CA SER A 137 36.59 -36.17 -5.73
C SER A 137 35.11 -36.10 -5.35
N PHE A 138 34.38 -37.13 -5.72
CA PHE A 138 33.00 -37.26 -5.26
C PHE A 138 32.63 -38.73 -5.19
N ARG A 139 31.59 -39.02 -4.43
CA ARG A 139 30.97 -40.33 -4.43
C ARG A 139 29.49 -40.22 -4.06
N TYR A 140 28.75 -41.25 -4.41
CA TYR A 140 27.35 -41.35 -4.00
C TYR A 140 27.25 -42.26 -2.78
N VAL A 141 26.38 -41.89 -1.83
CA VAL A 141 26.09 -42.69 -0.64
C VAL A 141 24.60 -42.92 -0.55
N TRP A 142 24.24 -44.08 -0.09
CA TRP A 142 22.86 -44.46 0.09
C TRP A 142 22.45 -44.21 1.54
N ASP A 143 21.25 -43.67 1.70
CA ASP A 143 20.62 -43.58 3.02
C ASP A 143 19.96 -44.91 3.36
N THR A 144 19.26 -44.96 4.48
CA THR A 144 18.47 -46.14 4.85
C THR A 144 17.52 -46.54 3.73
N TYR A 145 17.32 -47.80 3.54
CA TYR A 145 16.36 -48.33 2.58
C TYR A 145 15.55 -49.44 3.21
N TYR A 146 14.45 -49.84 2.54
CA TYR A 146 13.62 -50.91 2.98
C TYR A 146 13.98 -52.18 2.22
N ARG A 147 14.15 -53.29 2.98
CA ARG A 147 14.27 -54.63 2.44
C ARG A 147 12.89 -55.27 2.49
N TYR A 148 12.39 -55.71 1.35
CA TYR A 148 11.05 -56.30 1.28
C TYR A 148 11.17 -57.79 1.14
N THR A 149 10.27 -58.53 1.83
CA THR A 149 10.10 -59.97 1.67
C THR A 149 8.77 -60.18 0.96
N PHE A 150 8.80 -60.99 -0.07
CA PHE A 150 7.64 -61.29 -0.88
C PHE A 150 7.23 -62.75 -0.76
N ASP A 151 5.93 -63.01 -0.84
CA ASP A 151 5.43 -64.35 -0.92
C ASP A 151 5.63 -64.91 -2.34
N LYS A 152 5.18 -66.17 -2.55
CA LYS A 152 5.30 -66.86 -3.83
C LYS A 152 4.53 -66.17 -4.98
N ASN A 153 3.62 -65.33 -4.68
CA ASN A 153 2.80 -64.58 -5.65
C ASN A 153 3.29 -63.15 -5.88
N GLY A 154 4.35 -62.77 -5.19
CA GLY A 154 4.90 -61.42 -5.29
C GLY A 154 4.30 -60.32 -4.42
N UNK A 155 3.63 -60.50 -3.41
CA UNK A 155 3.13 -59.67 -2.66
C UNK A 155 3.98 -59.53 -1.58
N PRO A 156 4.17 -58.37 -1.30
CA PRO A 156 5.05 -58.17 -0.15
C PRO A 156 4.38 -58.56 1.15
N ILE A 157 5.05 -59.35 1.92
CA ILE A 157 4.55 -59.87 3.22
C ILE A 157 5.25 -59.21 4.41
N ASP A 158 6.40 -58.57 4.20
CA ASP A 158 7.15 -57.93 5.25
C ASP A 158 8.08 -56.87 4.67
N SER A 159 8.45 -55.88 5.50
CA SER A 159 9.49 -54.92 5.16
C SER A 159 10.31 -54.57 6.41
N VAL A 160 11.60 -54.53 6.26
CA VAL A 160 12.55 -54.22 7.31
C VAL A 160 13.36 -53.00 6.87
N LEU A 161 13.40 -51.96 7.71
CA LEU A 161 14.26 -50.81 7.47
C LEU A 161 15.70 -51.22 7.70
N VAL A 162 16.51 -51.13 6.66
CA VAL A 162 17.93 -51.45 6.71
C VAL A 162 18.70 -50.12 6.87
N PRO A 163 19.37 -49.91 8.00
CA PRO A 163 20.21 -48.73 8.15
C PRO A 163 21.45 -48.83 7.27
N PRO A 164 22.17 -47.75 7.05
CA PRO A 164 23.46 -47.82 6.34
C PRO A 164 24.38 -48.82 7.01
N ASP A 165 25.13 -49.59 6.19
CA ASP A 165 26.04 -50.57 6.75
C ASP A 165 27.23 -49.94 7.43
N THR A 166 27.24 -49.98 8.74
CA THR A 166 28.31 -49.37 9.56
C THR A 166 29.48 -50.31 9.81
N THR A 167 29.36 -51.57 9.42
CA THR A 167 30.43 -52.52 9.63
C THR A 167 31.66 -52.25 8.77
N LEU A 168 31.48 -51.50 7.72
CA LEU A 168 32.56 -51.11 6.82
C LEU A 168 33.27 -49.81 7.28
N TYR A 169 32.84 -49.19 8.37
CA TYR A 169 33.45 -47.96 8.83
C TYR A 169 34.67 -48.25 9.70
N LEU A 170 35.69 -48.76 9.07
CA LEU A 170 36.90 -49.20 9.75
C LEU A 170 37.79 -48.02 10.20
N GLN A 171 37.67 -46.90 9.57
CA GLN A 171 38.48 -45.73 9.90
C GLN A 171 37.62 -44.47 9.84
N LYS A 172 37.94 -43.53 10.71
CA LYS A 172 37.38 -42.19 10.67
C LYS A 172 38.39 -41.28 9.99
N ARG A 173 37.90 -40.41 9.12
CA ARG A 173 38.72 -39.37 8.50
C ARG A 173 37.95 -38.06 8.47
N ARG A 174 38.72 -36.94 8.53
CA ARG A 174 38.13 -35.66 8.34
C ARG A 174 37.98 -35.36 6.87
N ILE A 175 36.82 -35.02 6.48
CA ILE A 175 36.52 -34.57 5.11
C ILE A 175 36.09 -33.12 5.16
N TYR A 176 36.40 -32.40 4.10
CA TYR A 176 35.95 -31.04 3.87
C TYR A 176 34.90 -31.10 2.77
N PHE A 177 33.80 -30.45 2.99
CA PHE A 177 32.73 -30.38 2.00
C PHE A 177 32.20 -29.00 1.88
N GLN A 178 31.59 -28.73 0.77
CA GLN A 178 31.03 -27.43 0.47
C GLN A 178 29.52 -27.57 0.29
N ASP A 179 28.74 -26.92 1.18
CA ASP A 179 27.30 -26.90 1.10
C ASP A 179 26.87 -25.54 0.54
N PRO A 180 25.90 -25.51 -0.39
CA PRO A 180 25.34 -24.23 -0.81
C PRO A 180 24.65 -23.57 0.39
N ILE A 181 24.92 -22.28 0.57
CA ILE A 181 24.26 -21.48 1.58
C ILE A 181 23.26 -20.55 0.92
N ALA A 182 22.49 -19.89 1.73
CA ALA A 182 21.38 -19.06 1.25
C ALA A 182 21.82 -18.11 0.14
N ILE A 183 21.07 -18.09 -0.92
CA ILE A 183 21.29 -17.20 -2.06
C ILE A 183 20.26 -16.09 -2.11
N GLU A 184 19.36 -16.06 -1.14
CA GLU A 184 18.27 -15.09 -1.07
C GLU A 184 18.16 -14.52 0.33
N GLU A 185 18.07 -13.20 0.43
CA GLU A 185 17.67 -12.51 1.67
C GLU A 185 16.39 -11.74 1.43
N ARG A 186 15.50 -11.75 2.41
CA ARG A 186 14.22 -11.04 2.30
C ARG A 186 14.10 -9.99 3.40
N TYR A 187 13.40 -8.91 3.08
CA TYR A 187 13.16 -7.80 4.01
C TYR A 187 11.66 -7.51 3.99
N GLU A 188 11.00 -7.70 5.12
CA GLU A 188 9.57 -7.40 5.26
C GLU A 188 9.41 -5.88 5.38
N ILE A 189 8.82 -5.24 4.38
CA ILE A 189 8.61 -3.78 4.42
C ILE A 189 7.18 -3.42 4.82
N MET A 190 6.27 -4.40 4.81
CA MET A 190 4.88 -4.22 5.22
C MET A 190 4.30 -5.56 5.64
N ARG A 191 3.50 -5.52 6.71
CA ARG A 191 2.59 -6.61 7.08
C ARG A 191 1.15 -6.10 7.03
N PHE A 192 0.26 -6.94 6.52
CA PHE A 192 -1.15 -6.64 6.37
C PHE A 192 -1.93 -7.87 6.84
N VAL A 193 -3.13 -7.67 7.36
CA VAL A 193 -4.03 -8.79 7.63
C VAL A 193 -5.28 -8.59 6.77
N THR A 194 -5.63 -9.62 5.99
CA THR A 194 -6.76 -9.54 5.07
C THR A 194 -8.08 -9.33 5.83
N PRO A 195 -9.07 -8.64 5.22
CA PRO A 195 -10.36 -8.44 5.89
C PRO A 195 -11.24 -9.68 5.86
N TYR A 196 -12.25 -9.70 6.72
CA TYR A 196 -13.36 -10.65 6.61
C TYR A 196 -14.26 -10.17 5.48
N GLY A 197 -14.13 -10.77 4.30
CA GLY A 197 -14.70 -10.25 3.07
C GLY A 197 -16.18 -10.49 2.81
N ILE A 198 -16.87 -11.28 3.64
CA ILE A 198 -18.30 -11.53 3.41
C ILE A 198 -19.09 -10.22 3.51
N GLY A 199 -19.72 -9.81 2.43
CA GLY A 199 -20.50 -8.56 2.38
C GLY A 199 -19.67 -7.30 2.23
N LEU A 200 -18.33 -7.41 2.16
CA LEU A 200 -17.45 -6.27 1.97
C LEU A 200 -17.41 -5.87 0.49
N ASP A 201 -17.57 -4.60 0.22
CA ASP A 201 -17.40 -4.03 -1.10
C ASP A 201 -16.48 -2.81 -0.99
N VAL A 202 -15.35 -2.87 -1.64
CA VAL A 202 -14.36 -1.78 -1.67
C VAL A 202 -14.39 -1.01 -2.99
N GLY A 203 -15.40 -1.24 -3.82
CA GLY A 203 -15.54 -0.54 -5.11
C GLY A 203 -14.35 -0.77 -6.03
N ASP A 204 -13.72 0.31 -6.45
CA ASP A 204 -12.54 0.23 -7.33
C ASP A 204 -11.26 -0.14 -6.58
N GLY A 205 -11.31 -0.21 -5.25
CA GLY A 205 -10.20 -0.61 -4.39
C GLY A 205 -10.16 0.22 -3.11
N PHE A 206 -9.43 -0.29 -2.11
CA PHE A 206 -9.15 0.42 -0.86
C PHE A 206 -7.64 0.47 -0.67
N THR A 207 -7.09 1.67 -0.50
CA THR A 207 -5.64 1.91 -0.50
C THR A 207 -5.13 2.26 0.90
N TRP A 208 -4.13 1.51 1.34
CA TRP A 208 -3.32 1.83 2.51
C TRP A 208 -2.01 2.45 2.04
N THR A 209 -1.63 3.60 2.59
CA THR A 209 -0.38 4.29 2.26
C THR A 209 0.58 4.19 3.45
N MET A 210 1.79 3.70 3.20
CA MET A 210 2.80 3.49 4.24
C MET A 210 4.10 4.20 3.88
N ASP A 211 4.73 4.81 4.87
CA ASP A 211 6.06 5.40 4.72
C ASP A 211 7.11 4.28 4.81
N VAL A 212 7.76 4.01 3.69
CA VAL A 212 8.81 2.99 3.58
C VAL A 212 10.19 3.62 3.36
N THR A 213 10.36 4.89 3.74
CA THR A 213 11.62 5.63 3.54
C THR A 213 12.81 4.93 4.18
N ASP A 214 12.63 4.30 5.33
CA ASP A 214 13.69 3.55 6.00
C ASP A 214 14.28 2.42 5.16
N PHE A 215 13.54 1.93 4.18
CA PHE A 215 13.96 0.87 3.29
C PHE A 215 14.55 1.41 1.97
N ALA A 216 14.83 2.70 1.88
CA ALA A 216 15.37 3.33 0.67
C ALA A 216 16.60 2.61 0.11
N PRO A 217 17.55 2.09 0.94
CA PRO A 217 18.70 1.37 0.36
C PRO A 217 18.32 0.11 -0.41
N LEU A 218 17.14 -0.46 -0.17
CA LEU A 218 16.64 -1.65 -0.87
C LEU A 218 15.78 -1.29 -2.09
N LEU A 219 15.36 -0.02 -2.21
CA LEU A 219 14.37 0.44 -3.20
C LEU A 219 15.05 1.25 -4.30
N THR A 220 16.10 0.68 -4.89
CA THR A 220 16.88 1.35 -5.93
C THR A 220 17.33 0.37 -7.02
N GLY A 221 17.34 0.80 -8.26
CA GLY A 221 17.72 -0.03 -9.38
C GLY A 221 16.70 -1.14 -9.65
N LYS A 222 17.16 -2.35 -9.87
CA LYS A 222 16.26 -3.51 -10.06
C LYS A 222 15.94 -4.14 -8.72
N VAL A 223 14.67 -4.18 -8.37
CA VAL A 223 14.17 -4.66 -7.07
C VAL A 223 13.20 -5.83 -7.31
N TYR A 224 13.38 -6.91 -6.57
CA TYR A 224 12.42 -8.02 -6.58
C TYR A 224 11.45 -7.85 -5.42
N ILE A 225 10.17 -7.75 -5.74
CA ILE A 225 9.08 -7.69 -4.77
C ILE A 225 8.39 -9.04 -4.72
N ASP A 226 8.06 -9.49 -3.50
CA ASP A 226 7.23 -10.67 -3.27
C ASP A 226 6.15 -10.28 -2.26
N ALA A 227 4.90 -10.26 -2.71
CA ALA A 227 3.79 -9.73 -1.91
C ALA A 227 2.65 -10.77 -1.78
N PRO A 228 2.89 -11.87 -1.04
CA PRO A 228 1.86 -12.89 -0.90
C PRO A 228 0.61 -12.35 -0.20
N ASN A 229 -0.52 -12.49 -0.86
CA ASN A 229 -1.86 -12.25 -0.33
C ASN A 229 -2.76 -13.34 -0.91
N GLN A 230 -3.36 -14.16 -0.05
CA GLN A 230 -4.13 -15.33 -0.47
C GLN A 230 -5.60 -14.99 -0.76
N GLN A 231 -6.04 -13.79 -0.36
CA GLN A 231 -7.48 -13.48 -0.34
C GLN A 231 -7.90 -12.50 -1.44
N GLU A 232 -7.13 -11.43 -1.66
CA GLU A 232 -7.55 -10.34 -2.55
C GLU A 232 -6.60 -10.14 -3.72
N PRO A 233 -7.10 -9.67 -4.87
CA PRO A 233 -6.26 -8.98 -5.84
C PRO A 233 -5.64 -7.75 -5.21
N ILE A 234 -4.37 -7.48 -5.50
CA ILE A 234 -3.66 -6.33 -4.94
C ILE A 234 -2.98 -5.52 -6.04
N GLN A 235 -2.80 -4.24 -5.74
CA GLN A 235 -1.97 -3.34 -6.54
C GLN A 235 -0.98 -2.65 -5.61
N ILE A 236 0.28 -2.53 -6.03
CA ILE A 236 1.32 -1.86 -5.25
C ILE A 236 2.00 -0.81 -6.13
N THR A 237 2.02 0.44 -5.64
CA THR A 237 2.76 1.53 -6.28
C THR A 237 3.61 2.22 -5.22
N PHE A 238 4.66 2.89 -5.69
CA PHE A 238 5.54 3.67 -4.82
C PHE A 238 5.61 5.10 -5.34
N ASP A 239 5.54 6.06 -4.42
CA ASP A 239 5.73 7.48 -4.71
C ASP A 239 7.06 7.90 -4.07
N PHE A 240 8.03 8.23 -4.92
CA PHE A 240 9.35 8.70 -4.53
C PHE A 240 9.35 10.21 -4.60
N ILE A 241 9.36 10.88 -3.46
CA ILE A 241 9.32 12.34 -3.38
C ILE A 241 10.76 12.86 -3.33
N GLU A 242 11.19 13.50 -4.41
CA GLU A 242 12.56 14.00 -4.53
C GLU A 242 12.84 15.09 -3.50
N GLY A 243 14.06 15.11 -2.98
CA GLY A 243 14.47 16.11 -2.00
C GLY A 243 15.47 15.58 -0.99
N ILE A 244 15.67 16.36 0.07
CA ILE A 244 16.69 16.07 1.09
C ILE A 244 16.04 15.30 2.23
N PRO A 245 16.48 14.06 2.53
CA PRO A 245 15.98 13.33 3.70
C PRO A 245 16.43 14.01 5.01
N GLU A 246 15.67 13.81 6.09
CA GLU A 246 16.01 14.40 7.40
C GLU A 246 17.38 13.93 7.90
N ARG A 247 17.79 12.73 7.54
CA ARG A 247 19.11 12.13 7.83
C ARG A 247 19.37 11.02 6.80
N ASP A 248 20.62 10.77 6.46
CA ASP A 248 20.97 9.73 5.51
C ASP A 248 20.96 8.36 6.18
N ILE A 249 20.40 7.37 5.54
CA ILE A 249 20.43 5.98 6.00
C ILE A 249 21.80 5.41 5.60
N LEU A 250 22.56 4.94 6.59
CA LEU A 250 23.90 4.40 6.38
C LEU A 250 23.91 2.88 6.36
N ARG A 251 23.04 2.26 7.17
CA ARG A 251 22.95 0.79 7.23
C ARG A 251 21.56 0.41 7.66
N LEU A 252 21.02 -0.62 7.00
CA LEU A 252 19.78 -1.30 7.38
C LEU A 252 20.14 -2.74 7.70
N GLU A 253 20.03 -3.13 8.95
CA GLU A 253 20.40 -4.47 9.41
C GLU A 253 19.16 -5.18 9.94
N ARG A 254 18.78 -6.29 9.29
CA ARG A 254 17.67 -7.13 9.76
C ARG A 254 18.19 -7.99 10.92
N ILE A 255 17.66 -7.75 12.12
CA ILE A 255 18.08 -8.47 13.32
C ILE A 255 17.17 -9.65 13.66
N TYR A 256 15.86 -9.55 13.31
CA TYR A 256 14.93 -10.67 13.41
C TYR A 256 14.18 -10.80 12.10
N ASP A 257 14.15 -12.01 11.52
CA ASP A 257 13.52 -12.27 10.22
C ASP A 257 12.27 -13.11 10.42
N PHE A 258 11.11 -12.44 10.60
CA PHE A 258 9.81 -13.10 10.69
C PHE A 258 9.87 -14.25 11.72
N VAL A 259 10.43 -13.94 12.89
CA VAL A 259 10.62 -14.95 13.94
C VAL A 259 9.26 -15.28 14.53
N ASP A 260 8.86 -16.56 14.44
CA ASP A 260 7.58 -17.06 14.92
C ASP A 260 7.81 -17.80 16.23
N VAL A 261 7.46 -17.16 17.35
CA VAL A 261 7.82 -17.62 18.69
C VAL A 261 6.58 -17.93 19.52
N VAL A 262 6.48 -19.15 20.01
CA VAL A 262 5.43 -19.53 20.98
C VAL A 262 5.61 -18.69 22.25
N TYR A 263 4.53 -18.05 22.69
CA TYR A 263 4.55 -17.17 23.85
C TYR A 263 4.40 -18.01 25.13
N ASN A 264 5.49 -18.22 25.81
CA ASN A 264 5.52 -18.97 27.07
C ASN A 264 6.72 -18.50 27.91
N LYS A 265 6.96 -19.16 29.05
CA LYS A 265 8.03 -18.80 30.00
C LYS A 265 9.44 -18.79 29.40
N ASP A 266 9.62 -19.43 28.24
CA ASP A 266 10.90 -19.50 27.57
C ASP A 266 11.04 -18.49 26.42
N PHE A 267 10.14 -17.53 26.31
CA PHE A 267 10.15 -16.52 25.25
C PHE A 267 11.50 -15.82 25.16
N GLU A 268 12.00 -15.32 26.30
CA GLU A 268 13.26 -14.58 26.38
C GLU A 268 14.47 -15.40 25.89
N LYS A 269 14.40 -16.72 25.94
CA LYS A 269 15.46 -17.61 25.47
C LYS A 269 15.41 -17.86 23.96
N LYS A 270 14.34 -17.42 23.29
CA LYS A 270 14.09 -17.71 21.86
C LYS A 270 14.31 -16.48 20.99
N ILE A 271 14.48 -15.32 21.61
CA ILE A 271 14.79 -14.07 20.92
C ILE A 271 16.23 -13.70 21.31
N ASP A 272 17.12 -13.75 20.34
CA ASP A 272 18.54 -13.53 20.62
C ASP A 272 18.83 -12.07 20.95
N LYS A 273 19.62 -11.87 21.97
CA LYS A 273 20.21 -10.58 22.28
C LYS A 273 21.29 -10.29 21.23
N ILE A 274 21.28 -9.10 20.66
CA ILE A 274 22.12 -8.73 19.51
C ILE A 274 23.19 -7.75 19.94
N GLN A 275 24.43 -8.03 19.53
CA GLN A 275 25.54 -7.08 19.67
C GLN A 275 25.63 -6.26 18.40
N VAL A 276 25.43 -4.96 18.52
CA VAL A 276 25.49 -4.02 17.39
C VAL A 276 26.82 -3.25 17.45
N ASN A 277 27.64 -3.40 16.43
CA ASN A 277 28.89 -2.63 16.30
C ASN A 277 28.61 -1.35 15.50
N ILE A 278 29.24 -0.27 15.90
CA ILE A 278 29.01 1.08 15.39
C ILE A 278 30.17 1.50 14.49
N SER A 279 29.85 1.79 13.24
CA SER A 279 30.84 2.36 12.30
C SER A 279 31.15 3.82 12.68
N PRO A 280 32.36 4.30 12.39
CA PRO A 280 32.71 5.70 12.69
C PRO A 280 31.84 6.76 12.04
N LEU A 281 31.09 6.41 10.99
CA LEU A 281 30.20 7.36 10.32
C LEU A 281 28.78 7.37 10.90
N GLU A 282 28.40 6.33 11.63
CA GLU A 282 27.03 6.19 12.17
C GLU A 282 26.87 7.07 13.41
N ARG A 283 25.76 7.82 13.45
CA ARG A 283 25.51 8.80 14.51
C ARG A 283 24.17 8.60 15.20
N MET A 284 23.17 8.12 14.48
CA MET A 284 21.82 7.95 15.01
C MET A 284 21.31 6.54 14.72
N PHE A 285 20.42 6.04 15.57
CA PHE A 285 20.05 4.61 15.60
C PHE A 285 18.57 4.48 15.91
N LYS A 286 17.93 3.66 15.12
CA LYS A 286 16.52 3.38 15.31
C LYS A 286 16.21 1.90 15.17
N UNK A 287 15.24 1.10 15.87
CA UNK A 287 14.73 -0.03 15.86
C UNK A 287 13.51 0.12 15.31
N LYS A 288 13.28 -0.47 14.35
CA LYS A 288 11.96 -0.63 13.75
C LYS A 288 11.49 -2.07 13.94
N VAL A 289 10.29 -2.26 14.53
CA VAL A 289 9.77 -3.60 14.85
C VAL A 289 8.38 -3.75 14.23
N ILE A 290 8.18 -4.80 13.44
CA ILE A 290 6.87 -5.23 12.92
C ILE A 290 6.48 -6.46 13.74
N GLN A 291 5.49 -6.33 14.61
CA GLN A 291 5.11 -7.39 15.55
C GLN A 291 3.60 -7.59 15.57
N THR A 292 3.17 -8.85 15.56
CA THR A 292 1.75 -9.23 15.72
C THR A 292 1.66 -10.46 16.61
N GLY A 293 0.56 -10.55 17.38
CA GLY A 293 0.24 -11.72 18.20
C GLY A 293 -0.93 -12.49 17.61
N HIS A 294 -0.80 -13.81 17.62
CA HIS A 294 -1.78 -14.72 17.01
C HIS A 294 -2.07 -15.90 17.94
N GLY A 295 -3.24 -16.50 17.76
CA GLY A 295 -3.71 -17.61 18.58
C GLY A 295 -4.57 -17.14 19.74
N PHE A 296 -5.70 -17.82 19.98
CA PHE A 296 -6.71 -17.41 20.97
C PHE A 296 -6.36 -17.85 22.39
N GLY A 297 -5.38 -18.74 22.57
CA GLY A 297 -5.01 -19.24 23.88
C GLY A 297 -5.93 -20.32 24.45
N GLY A 298 -7.23 -20.15 24.35
CA GLY A 298 -8.21 -21.05 24.94
C GLY A 298 -8.20 -21.04 26.45
N ASN A 299 -7.60 -20.02 27.06
CA ASN A 299 -7.59 -19.79 28.49
C ASN A 299 -8.21 -18.41 28.77
N GLU A 300 -8.26 -18.02 30.03
CA GLU A 300 -8.92 -16.78 30.45
C GLU A 300 -8.34 -15.53 29.84
N ASP A 301 -7.05 -15.55 29.41
CA ASP A 301 -6.37 -14.39 28.82
C ASP A 301 -6.55 -14.27 27.32
N ASN A 302 -6.88 -15.35 26.63
CA ASN A 302 -6.95 -15.42 25.15
C ASN A 302 -5.66 -14.94 24.46
N CYS A 303 -4.49 -15.22 25.10
CA CYS A 303 -3.20 -14.86 24.52
C CYS A 303 -2.80 -15.81 23.36
N CYS A 304 -2.20 -15.28 22.30
CA CYS A 304 -1.67 -13.92 22.11
C CYS A 304 -2.57 -12.96 21.35
N GLU A 305 -3.58 -13.41 20.69
CA GLU A 305 -4.35 -12.57 19.78
C GLU A 305 -5.13 -11.47 20.48
N PHE A 306 -5.73 -11.82 21.63
CA PHE A 306 -6.68 -10.93 22.32
C PHE A 306 -6.22 -10.54 23.72
N CYS A 307 -4.91 -10.49 23.97
CA CYS A 307 -4.38 -10.12 25.28
C CYS A 307 -3.41 -8.94 25.19
N LYS A 308 -3.66 -7.92 25.99
CA LYS A 308 -2.75 -6.77 26.09
C LYS A 308 -1.45 -7.19 26.78
N LYS A 309 -0.34 -6.96 26.15
CA LYS A 309 1.00 -7.25 26.69
C LYS A 309 1.95 -6.12 26.35
N ASN A 310 2.97 -5.94 27.17
CA ASN A 310 4.01 -4.96 26.92
C ASN A 310 5.23 -5.61 26.29
N ALA A 311 5.79 -4.92 25.32
CA ALA A 311 7.12 -5.20 24.78
C ALA A 311 8.12 -4.23 25.41
N TYR A 312 9.32 -4.70 25.60
CA TYR A 312 10.42 -3.97 26.25
C TYR A 312 11.62 -3.90 25.32
N VAL A 313 12.07 -2.69 25.02
CA VAL A 313 13.31 -2.46 24.29
C VAL A 313 14.41 -2.16 25.31
N LYS A 314 15.43 -3.00 25.32
CA LYS A 314 16.59 -2.83 26.19
C LYS A 314 17.82 -2.42 25.38
N VAL A 315 18.54 -1.44 25.88
CA VAL A 315 19.85 -1.04 25.34
C VAL A 315 20.86 -1.17 26.48
N ASN A 316 21.89 -1.97 26.28
CA ASN A 316 22.90 -2.28 27.29
C ASN A 316 22.24 -2.76 28.60
N ASP A 317 21.35 -3.75 28.46
CA ASP A 317 20.61 -4.41 29.53
C ASP A 317 19.67 -3.50 30.33
N THR A 318 19.44 -2.27 29.86
CA THR A 318 18.53 -1.33 30.53
C THR A 318 17.32 -1.12 29.66
N VAL A 319 16.12 -1.30 30.25
CA VAL A 319 14.85 -1.02 29.56
C VAL A 319 14.79 0.47 29.23
N ARG A 320 14.67 0.78 27.96
CA ARG A 320 14.58 2.17 27.45
C ARG A 320 13.19 2.52 26.97
N TYR A 321 12.45 1.53 26.48
CA TYR A 321 11.07 1.72 26.06
C TYR A 321 10.22 0.57 26.53
N THR A 322 9.00 0.91 26.92
CA THR A 322 7.91 -0.03 27.16
C THR A 322 6.78 0.33 26.19
N ARG A 323 6.29 -0.66 25.46
CA ARG A 323 5.24 -0.44 24.45
C ARG A 323 4.12 -1.45 24.63
N GLU A 324 2.90 -0.97 24.89
CA GLU A 324 1.73 -1.84 24.87
C GLU A 324 1.49 -2.30 23.44
N VAL A 325 1.46 -3.63 23.22
CA VAL A 325 1.24 -4.24 21.90
C VAL A 325 -0.26 -4.46 21.76
N TRP A 326 -0.95 -3.43 21.26
CA TRP A 326 -2.42 -3.44 21.16
C TRP A 326 -2.90 -2.48 20.09
N ARG A 327 -4.02 -2.82 19.43
CA ARG A 327 -4.65 -1.96 18.41
C ARG A 327 -6.16 -1.98 18.57
N ILE A 328 -6.78 -0.80 18.48
CA ILE A 328 -8.24 -0.64 18.52
C ILE A 328 -8.76 -0.87 17.10
N CYS A 329 -9.57 -1.89 16.91
CA CYS A 329 -10.05 -2.29 15.59
C CYS A 329 -11.39 -1.65 15.24
N SER A 330 -12.16 -1.23 16.23
CA SER A 330 -13.43 -0.56 16.01
C SER A 330 -13.32 0.80 15.32
N GLU A 331 -12.09 1.33 15.21
CA GLU A 331 -11.77 2.57 14.47
C GLU A 331 -11.23 2.30 13.06
N ASN A 332 -11.15 1.05 12.63
CA ASN A 332 -10.67 0.67 11.29
C ASN A 332 -11.51 1.37 10.22
N PRO A 333 -10.89 2.07 9.26
CA PRO A 333 -11.67 2.74 8.19
C PRO A 333 -12.29 1.75 7.19
N LEU A 334 -11.80 0.52 7.13
CA LEU A 334 -12.36 -0.52 6.27
C LEU A 334 -13.46 -1.28 7.03
N PHE A 335 -14.71 -0.88 6.82
CA PHE A 335 -15.88 -1.46 7.47
C PHE A 335 -17.12 -1.28 6.56
N PRO A 336 -18.19 -2.08 6.73
CA PRO A 336 -18.30 -3.23 7.62
C PRO A 336 -17.60 -4.46 7.02
N GLN A 337 -17.27 -5.42 7.89
CA GLN A 337 -16.67 -6.68 7.49
C GLN A 337 -17.50 -7.85 7.99
N GLY A 338 -17.31 -9.02 7.37
CA GLY A 338 -18.14 -10.19 7.63
C GLY A 338 -17.85 -11.02 8.87
N GLY A 339 -16.91 -10.58 9.72
CA GLY A 339 -16.51 -11.35 10.88
C GLY A 339 -16.29 -10.51 12.14
N THR A 340 -15.43 -10.99 13.02
CA THR A 340 -15.14 -10.32 14.31
C THR A 340 -14.16 -9.16 14.15
N TRP A 341 -14.30 -8.38 13.10
CA TRP A 341 -13.38 -7.28 12.77
C TRP A 341 -13.26 -6.25 13.89
N LEU A 342 -14.31 -6.08 14.67
CA LEU A 342 -14.41 -5.12 15.77
C LEU A 342 -13.47 -5.43 16.95
N PHE A 343 -13.10 -6.71 17.10
CA PHE A 343 -12.35 -7.14 18.29
C PHE A 343 -10.92 -6.58 18.23
N ASN A 344 -10.57 -5.87 19.29
CA ASN A 344 -9.22 -5.31 19.43
C ASN A 344 -8.20 -6.44 19.56
N ARG A 345 -7.03 -6.28 18.94
CA ARG A 345 -6.02 -7.32 18.83
C ARG A 345 -4.62 -6.78 19.08
N THR A 346 -3.68 -7.70 19.16
CA THR A 346 -2.28 -7.41 19.45
C THR A 346 -1.57 -6.87 18.18
N ASN A 347 -1.72 -5.57 17.99
CA ASN A 347 -1.10 -4.73 16.96
C ASN A 347 -1.55 -5.03 15.53
N TRP A 348 -2.73 -5.65 15.34
CA TRP A 348 -3.28 -5.83 14.00
C TRP A 348 -4.80 -5.76 14.03
N CYS A 349 -5.40 -5.44 12.89
CA CYS A 349 -6.85 -5.51 12.68
C CYS A 349 -7.11 -6.12 11.31
N PRO A 350 -8.18 -6.91 11.16
CA PRO A 350 -8.55 -7.43 9.84
C PRO A 350 -8.79 -6.28 8.84
N GLY A 351 -8.23 -6.41 7.66
CA GLY A 351 -8.35 -5.40 6.61
C GLY A 351 -7.46 -4.17 6.82
N ALA A 352 -6.40 -4.29 7.63
CA ALA A 352 -5.53 -3.15 7.91
C ALA A 352 -4.06 -3.54 7.90
N GLU A 353 -3.23 -2.56 7.59
CA GLU A 353 -1.78 -2.69 7.72
C GLU A 353 -1.37 -2.79 9.20
N VAL A 354 -0.30 -3.49 9.45
CA VAL A 354 0.30 -3.57 10.80
C VAL A 354 1.24 -2.36 10.95
N GLN A 355 0.97 -1.54 11.95
CA GLN A 355 1.81 -0.37 12.22
C GLN A 355 3.13 -0.81 12.85
N PRO A 356 4.28 -0.49 12.23
CA PRO A 356 5.57 -0.76 12.86
C PRO A 356 5.76 0.10 14.12
N PHE A 357 6.52 -0.42 15.07
CA PHE A 357 6.98 0.36 16.21
C PHE A 357 8.38 0.90 15.89
N ASP A 358 8.54 2.21 15.96
CA ASP A 358 9.82 2.87 15.79
C ASP A 358 10.35 3.36 17.16
N PHE A 359 11.57 2.99 17.47
CA PHE A 359 12.22 3.37 18.75
C PHE A 359 13.55 4.04 18.42
N GLU A 360 13.65 5.32 18.75
CA GLU A 360 14.91 6.07 18.57
C GLU A 360 15.91 5.68 19.68
N LEU A 361 16.98 5.02 19.33
CA LEU A 361 17.96 4.49 20.29
C LEU A 361 19.10 5.47 20.58
N THR A 362 19.27 6.49 19.76
CA THR A 362 20.37 7.45 19.79
C THR A 362 20.67 8.00 21.19
N PRO A 363 19.66 8.42 22.00
CA PRO A 363 19.95 9.01 23.33
C PRO A 363 20.63 8.05 24.31
N PHE A 364 20.56 6.74 24.06
CA PHE A 364 21.01 5.72 25.01
C PHE A 364 22.36 5.11 24.63
N ILE A 365 22.92 5.46 23.49
CA ILE A 365 24.14 4.85 22.96
C ILE A 365 25.38 5.68 23.30
N GLY A 366 25.26 7.00 23.28
CA GLY A 366 26.34 7.90 23.62
C GLY A 366 27.53 7.81 22.67
N LYS A 367 28.75 7.76 23.21
CA LYS A 367 30.00 7.69 22.44
C LYS A 367 30.55 6.27 22.31
N ASN A 368 29.72 5.26 22.63
CA ASN A 368 30.16 3.86 22.58
C ASN A 368 30.38 3.42 21.13
N ARG A 369 31.26 2.45 20.95
CA ARG A 369 31.51 1.87 19.61
C ARG A 369 30.71 0.60 19.37
N SER A 370 29.89 0.21 20.34
CA SER A 370 28.96 -0.88 20.23
C SER A 370 27.93 -0.78 21.34
N PHE A 371 26.80 -1.46 21.15
CA PHE A 371 25.78 -1.61 22.20
C PHE A 371 25.12 -2.96 22.05
N THR A 372 24.53 -3.44 23.15
CA THR A 372 23.66 -4.61 23.07
C THR A 372 22.21 -4.14 22.90
N PHE A 373 21.49 -4.82 22.03
CA PHE A 373 20.05 -4.64 21.82
C PHE A 373 19.36 -5.91 22.26
N ASP A 374 18.25 -5.78 22.96
CA ASP A 374 17.44 -6.90 23.42
C ASP A 374 15.97 -6.51 23.35
N TYR A 375 15.12 -7.45 22.93
CA TYR A 375 13.67 -7.25 22.77
C TYR A 375 12.95 -8.30 23.56
N ASP A 376 12.11 -7.89 24.49
CA ASP A 376 11.50 -8.78 25.46
C ASP A 376 10.01 -8.47 25.61
N MET A 377 9.27 -9.37 26.24
CA MET A 377 7.82 -9.26 26.49
C MET A 377 7.50 -9.54 27.94
N ASP A 378 6.31 -9.14 28.37
CA ASP A 378 5.80 -9.54 29.68
C ASP A 378 5.97 -11.05 29.89
N TYR A 379 6.37 -11.45 31.07
CA TYR A 379 6.48 -12.87 31.42
C TYR A 379 5.13 -13.57 31.28
N TYR A 380 5.11 -14.78 30.69
CA TYR A 380 3.89 -15.54 30.46
C TYR A 380 4.13 -17.04 30.62
N ASP A 381 3.39 -17.70 31.50
CA ASP A 381 3.54 -19.13 31.73
C ASP A 381 2.19 -19.89 31.82
N LYS A 382 1.10 -19.26 31.34
CA LYS A 382 -0.21 -19.94 31.37
C LYS A 382 -0.26 -20.99 30.24
N PRO A 383 -0.83 -22.17 30.54
CA PRO A 383 -0.96 -23.22 29.54
C PRO A 383 -2.01 -22.86 28.48
N TYR A 384 -1.80 -23.36 27.27
CA TYR A 384 -2.77 -23.24 26.20
C TYR A 384 -3.65 -24.48 26.14
N SER A 385 -4.88 -24.35 25.66
CA SER A 385 -5.76 -25.48 25.39
C SER A 385 -5.21 -26.30 24.22
N SER A 386 -5.69 -27.55 24.08
CA SER A 386 -5.28 -28.39 22.95
C SER A 386 -5.83 -27.86 21.62
N GLY A 387 -5.00 -27.83 20.59
CA GLY A 387 -5.37 -27.42 19.25
C GLY A 387 -4.42 -26.35 18.67
N SER A 388 -4.26 -26.33 17.38
CA SER A 388 -3.31 -25.41 16.73
C SER A 388 -3.70 -23.94 16.90
N ASN A 389 -5.00 -23.65 16.94
CA ASN A 389 -5.48 -22.27 17.04
C ASN A 389 -5.43 -21.73 18.47
N THR A 390 -5.06 -22.57 19.44
CA THR A 390 -5.00 -22.14 20.84
C THR A 390 -3.59 -21.79 21.30
N ILE A 391 -2.57 -22.05 20.46
CA ILE A 391 -1.19 -21.77 20.84
C ILE A 391 -0.88 -20.31 20.51
N GLY A 392 -0.66 -19.53 21.56
CA GLY A 392 -0.30 -18.12 21.39
C GLY A 392 1.12 -17.96 20.85
N ARG A 393 1.29 -17.11 19.85
CA ARG A 393 2.57 -16.89 19.19
C ARG A 393 2.73 -15.42 18.82
N TRP A 394 3.98 -14.96 18.90
CA TRP A 394 4.38 -13.65 18.40
C TRP A 394 5.13 -13.83 17.10
N ILE A 395 4.81 -13.04 16.10
CA ILE A 395 5.56 -12.98 14.83
C ILE A 395 6.25 -11.63 14.79
N ILE A 396 7.59 -11.65 14.78
CA ILE A 396 8.43 -10.47 14.96
C ILE A 396 9.43 -10.35 13.81
N THR A 397 9.42 -9.21 13.13
CA THR A 397 10.50 -8.79 12.22
C THR A 397 11.07 -7.50 12.79
N ALA A 398 12.41 -7.38 12.85
CA ALA A 398 13.01 -6.18 13.40
C ALA A 398 14.28 -5.78 12.67
N TYR A 399 14.49 -4.47 12.63
CA TYR A 399 15.61 -3.85 11.94
C TYR A 399 16.31 -2.85 12.86
N ILE A 400 17.63 -2.88 12.89
CA ILE A 400 18.46 -1.76 13.37
C ILE A 400 18.82 -0.94 12.14
N ILE A 401 18.48 0.33 12.20
CA ILE A 401 18.72 1.28 11.10
C ILE A 401 19.67 2.35 11.65
N THR A 402 20.75 2.60 10.95
CA THR A 402 21.74 3.60 11.37
C THR A 402 21.76 4.75 10.39
N TYR A 403 22.00 5.94 10.91
CA TYR A 403 21.91 7.17 10.14
C TYR A 403 23.08 8.11 10.41
N SER A 404 23.23 9.09 9.51
CA SER A 404 24.03 10.30 9.74
C SER A 404 23.38 11.17 10.85
N ASN A 405 23.99 12.31 11.16
CA ASN A 405 23.30 13.35 11.92
C ASN A 405 22.11 13.90 11.15
N LEU A 406 21.18 14.51 11.88
CA LEU A 406 20.11 15.30 11.26
C LEU A 406 20.74 16.42 10.40
N LYS A 407 20.08 16.70 9.28
CA LYS A 407 20.54 17.72 8.32
C LYS A 407 20.03 19.11 8.65
N PHE A 408 18.99 19.21 9.48
CA PHE A 408 18.35 20.47 9.81
C PHE A 408 18.27 20.64 11.32
N ASN A 409 18.34 21.87 11.76
CA ASN A 409 18.03 22.21 13.16
C ASN A 409 16.55 22.53 13.32
N LEU A 410 15.98 23.28 12.37
CA LEU A 410 14.61 23.74 12.44
C LEU A 410 13.91 23.48 11.11
N ASP A 411 13.12 22.39 11.03
CA ASP A 411 12.43 21.96 9.82
C ASP A 411 11.11 21.27 10.21
N ALA A 412 9.99 21.84 9.72
CA ALA A 412 8.65 21.31 9.94
C ALA A 412 8.03 20.93 8.60
N GLU A 413 7.63 19.69 8.48
CA GLU A 413 7.02 19.12 7.27
C GLU A 413 5.50 19.01 7.41
N ILE A 414 4.73 19.40 6.38
CA ILE A 414 3.35 18.95 6.24
C ILE A 414 3.43 17.47 5.82
N GLN A 415 3.40 16.60 6.83
CA GLN A 415 3.58 15.16 6.59
C GLN A 415 2.38 14.57 5.85
N ASP A 416 1.15 14.97 6.21
CA ASP A 416 -0.06 14.53 5.52
C ASP A 416 -1.24 15.47 5.83
N ILE A 417 -2.30 15.36 5.02
CA ILE A 417 -3.58 16.02 5.24
C ILE A 417 -4.63 14.93 5.46
N ILE A 418 -5.15 14.89 6.69
CA ILE A 418 -6.13 13.89 7.12
C ILE A 418 -7.53 14.28 6.64
N ALA A 419 -7.86 15.57 6.79
CA ALA A 419 -9.13 16.12 6.34
C ALA A 419 -8.93 17.59 5.91
N PRO A 420 -9.44 18.02 4.77
CA PRO A 420 -10.20 17.22 3.80
C PRO A 420 -9.27 16.33 2.94
N SER A 421 -9.75 15.15 2.59
CA SER A 421 -8.93 14.20 1.84
C SER A 421 -9.83 13.19 1.12
N ASN A 422 -9.33 12.63 0.01
CA ASN A 422 -9.95 11.50 -0.68
C ASN A 422 -9.25 10.17 -0.35
N LYS A 423 -8.29 10.18 0.58
CA LYS A 423 -7.59 8.96 0.96
C LYS A 423 -8.51 8.02 1.74
N ASP A 424 -8.55 6.76 1.34
CA ASP A 424 -9.41 5.74 1.96
C ASP A 424 -9.17 5.59 3.45
N ILE A 425 -7.91 5.70 3.88
CA ILE A 425 -7.52 5.55 5.28
C ILE A 425 -8.13 6.64 6.18
N TYR A 426 -8.60 7.74 5.60
CA TYR A 426 -9.22 8.84 6.33
C TYR A 426 -10.74 8.94 6.10
N SER A 427 -11.34 7.89 5.54
CA SER A 427 -12.77 7.89 5.17
C SER A 427 -13.72 8.15 6.35
N ARG A 428 -13.30 7.81 7.58
CA ARG A 428 -14.12 8.07 8.78
C ARG A 428 -14.30 9.57 9.07
N LEU A 429 -13.38 10.43 8.59
CA LEU A 429 -13.39 11.87 8.82
C LEU A 429 -13.68 12.66 7.53
N ASN A 430 -14.03 11.95 6.45
CA ASN A 430 -14.23 12.55 5.14
C ASN A 430 -15.48 11.98 4.44
N PRO A 431 -16.13 12.75 3.60
CA PRO A 431 -15.81 14.13 3.24
C PRO A 431 -16.17 15.10 4.36
N THR A 432 -15.24 15.95 4.74
CA THR A 432 -15.48 16.99 5.77
C THR A 432 -15.92 18.32 5.15
N SER A 433 -16.61 19.12 5.95
CA SER A 433 -16.94 20.50 5.63
C SER A 433 -16.77 21.43 6.85
N THR A 434 -16.00 20.99 7.84
CA THR A 434 -15.77 21.75 9.07
C THR A 434 -14.27 22.04 9.24
N HIS A 435 -13.58 21.35 10.12
CA HIS A 435 -12.20 21.61 10.47
C HIS A 435 -11.22 20.85 9.60
N PRO A 436 -10.25 21.50 8.97
CA PRO A 436 -9.15 20.76 8.39
C PRO A 436 -8.28 20.12 9.47
N ILE A 437 -7.76 18.94 9.19
CA ILE A 437 -6.89 18.19 10.10
C ILE A 437 -5.63 17.81 9.33
N ILE A 438 -4.47 18.17 9.89
CA ILE A 438 -3.18 17.93 9.26
C ILE A 438 -2.27 17.16 10.21
N LEU A 439 -1.29 16.48 9.64
CA LEU A 439 -0.21 15.81 10.38
C LEU A 439 1.08 16.56 10.07
N VAL A 440 1.75 17.05 11.11
CA VAL A 440 3.01 17.81 10.97
C VAL A 440 4.12 17.00 11.62
N ARG A 441 5.26 16.89 10.94
CA ARG A 441 6.46 16.23 11.46
C ARG A 441 7.56 17.23 11.73
N ASN A 442 8.25 17.08 12.85
CA ASN A 442 9.49 17.79 13.15
C ASN A 442 10.66 16.98 12.60
N ARG A 443 11.32 17.47 11.55
CA ARG A 443 12.47 16.84 10.92
C ARG A 443 13.79 17.44 11.40
N GLY A 444 13.72 18.49 12.23
CA GLY A 444 14.87 19.18 12.81
C GLY A 444 15.28 18.62 14.15
N SER A 445 16.42 19.09 14.66
CA SER A 445 16.94 18.71 15.96
C SER A 445 16.32 19.50 17.11
N GLU A 446 15.76 20.69 16.84
CA GLU A 446 15.13 21.54 17.85
C GLU A 446 13.66 21.19 18.01
N THR A 447 13.15 21.26 19.24
CA THR A 447 11.72 21.09 19.50
C THR A 447 10.95 22.26 18.89
N ILE A 448 9.88 21.94 18.16
CA ILE A 448 8.97 22.94 17.61
C ILE A 448 7.95 23.28 18.68
N THR A 449 7.84 24.56 19.02
CA THR A 449 6.88 25.04 20.02
C THR A 449 5.84 25.97 19.42
N LYS A 450 6.06 26.45 18.19
CA LYS A 450 5.15 27.39 17.54
C LYS A 450 5.20 27.20 16.03
N LEU A 451 4.02 27.16 15.39
CA LEU A 451 3.90 27.08 13.93
C LEU A 451 2.88 28.12 13.46
N LYS A 452 3.20 28.78 12.36
CA LYS A 452 2.26 29.69 11.71
C LYS A 452 1.85 29.09 10.36
N PHE A 453 0.56 28.89 10.20
CA PHE A 453 -0.01 28.26 8.99
C PHE A 453 -0.78 29.27 8.16
N LYS A 454 -0.80 29.01 6.86
CA LYS A 454 -1.71 29.60 5.90
C LYS A 454 -2.42 28.44 5.19
N TYR A 455 -3.75 28.48 5.09
CA TYR A 455 -4.50 27.36 4.53
C TYR A 455 -5.83 27.81 3.94
N GLY A 456 -6.44 26.98 3.14
CA GLY A 456 -7.74 27.23 2.54
C GLY A 456 -8.02 26.37 1.32
N ILE A 457 -9.20 26.58 0.75
CA ILE A 457 -9.58 25.93 -0.51
C ILE A 457 -8.98 26.73 -1.66
N VAL A 458 -8.30 26.04 -2.57
CA VAL A 458 -7.63 26.68 -3.73
C VAL A 458 -8.69 27.45 -4.55
N ASN A 459 -8.38 28.68 -4.88
CA ASN A 459 -9.26 29.64 -5.57
C ASN A 459 -10.42 30.15 -4.69
N SER A 460 -10.26 30.11 -3.37
CA SER A 460 -11.18 30.70 -2.41
C SER A 460 -10.40 31.54 -1.39
N ASN A 461 -11.01 31.87 -0.26
CA ASN A 461 -10.33 32.66 0.78
C ASN A 461 -9.23 31.86 1.46
N GLU A 462 -8.18 32.55 1.87
CA GLU A 462 -7.08 31.98 2.64
C GLU A 462 -7.18 32.42 4.11
N TYR A 463 -6.83 31.49 5.00
CA TYR A 463 -6.89 31.67 6.46
C TYR A 463 -5.48 31.54 7.03
N THR A 464 -5.25 32.18 8.16
CA THR A 464 -4.00 32.02 8.90
C THR A 464 -4.28 31.55 10.32
N TYR A 465 -3.38 30.74 10.85
CA TYR A 465 -3.52 30.21 12.21
C TYR A 465 -2.15 30.07 12.85
N VAL A 466 -2.04 30.43 14.13
CA VAL A 466 -0.82 30.22 14.92
C VAL A 466 -1.11 29.12 15.94
N TRP A 467 -0.40 28.04 15.77
CA TRP A 467 -0.46 26.89 16.69
C TRP A 467 0.68 27.01 17.70
N ASN A 468 0.38 26.70 18.96
CA ASN A 468 1.38 26.59 20.04
C ASN A 468 1.23 25.22 20.70
N GLY A 469 2.37 24.57 20.95
CA GLY A 469 2.38 23.24 21.54
C GLY A 469 3.80 22.75 21.66
N GLU A 470 4.00 21.46 21.50
CA GLU A 470 5.35 20.85 21.57
C GLU A 470 5.43 19.67 20.62
N ILE A 471 6.32 19.74 19.61
CA ILE A 471 6.64 18.62 18.74
C ILE A 471 8.13 18.33 18.90
N PRO A 472 8.51 17.32 19.67
CA PRO A 472 9.94 16.95 19.80
C PRO A 472 10.56 16.55 18.47
N SER A 473 11.89 16.58 18.42
CA SER A 473 12.66 16.13 17.24
C SER A 473 12.21 14.74 16.82
N LEU A 474 12.04 14.52 15.51
CA LEU A 474 11.67 13.27 14.88
C LEU A 474 10.26 12.76 15.26
N SER A 475 9.44 13.61 15.86
CA SER A 475 8.05 13.29 16.24
C SER A 475 7.06 13.93 15.28
N SER A 476 5.85 13.39 15.26
CA SER A 476 4.73 13.94 14.48
C SER A 476 3.58 14.30 15.40
N GLN A 477 2.83 15.34 15.02
CA GLN A 477 1.68 15.83 15.78
C GLN A 477 0.50 16.11 14.85
N GLN A 478 -0.65 15.56 15.19
CA GLN A 478 -1.90 15.92 14.52
C GLN A 478 -2.35 17.29 15.02
N ILE A 479 -2.68 18.17 14.08
CA ILE A 479 -3.15 19.55 14.37
C ILE A 479 -4.49 19.74 13.70
N ILE A 480 -5.48 20.18 14.49
CA ILE A 480 -6.79 20.57 14.00
C ILE A 480 -6.74 22.09 13.74
N LEU A 481 -6.95 22.47 12.50
CA LEU A 481 -6.97 23.89 12.10
C LEU A 481 -8.37 24.46 12.34
N PRO A 482 -8.49 25.76 12.63
CA PRO A 482 -9.82 26.40 12.69
C PRO A 482 -10.61 26.17 11.41
N SER A 483 -11.93 26.10 11.56
CA SER A 483 -12.83 25.80 10.44
C SER A 483 -12.76 26.86 9.34
N ILE A 484 -13.02 26.41 8.13
CA ILE A 484 -13.15 27.26 6.94
C ILE A 484 -14.62 27.67 6.80
N ASP A 485 -14.90 28.89 6.35
CA ASP A 485 -16.28 29.36 6.10
C ASP A 485 -16.98 28.38 5.14
N CYS A 486 -18.22 28.03 5.44
CA CYS A 486 -18.99 27.05 4.66
C CYS A 486 -19.09 27.44 3.17
N LYS A 487 -19.14 28.73 2.86
CA LYS A 487 -19.20 29.22 1.48
C LYS A 487 -17.91 28.92 0.72
N ASP A 488 -16.77 28.93 1.41
CA ASP A 488 -15.47 28.67 0.77
C ASP A 488 -15.34 27.19 0.40
N TRP A 489 -15.87 26.29 1.23
CA TRP A 489 -15.92 24.86 0.86
C TRP A 489 -16.67 24.67 -0.46
N GLN A 490 -17.74 25.41 -0.69
CA GLN A 490 -18.62 25.23 -1.85
C GLN A 490 -18.11 25.94 -3.11
N SER A 491 -17.39 27.06 -2.95
CA SER A 491 -17.09 27.98 -4.05
C SER A 491 -15.75 27.70 -4.75
N GLY A 492 -14.76 27.21 -4.05
CA GLY A 492 -13.42 27.00 -4.60
C GLY A 492 -13.30 25.75 -5.44
N SER A 493 -12.07 25.41 -5.76
CA SER A 493 -11.75 24.15 -6.42
C SER A 493 -11.92 22.97 -5.42
N ARG A 494 -11.88 21.74 -5.91
CA ARG A 494 -11.93 20.56 -5.03
C ARG A 494 -10.52 20.19 -4.55
N LYS A 495 -9.75 21.23 -4.20
CA LYS A 495 -8.37 21.07 -3.72
C LYS A 495 -8.12 22.00 -2.52
N PHE A 496 -7.64 21.40 -1.44
CA PHE A 496 -7.22 22.10 -0.23
C PHE A 496 -5.72 22.30 -0.26
N LYS A 497 -5.27 23.45 0.27
CA LYS A 497 -3.85 23.77 0.43
C LYS A 497 -3.56 24.16 1.87
N VAL A 498 -2.43 23.72 2.40
CA VAL A 498 -1.88 24.22 3.67
C VAL A 498 -0.39 24.48 3.50
N GLU A 499 0.10 25.53 4.16
CA GLU A 499 1.49 25.99 4.06
C GLU A 499 1.99 26.44 5.43
N ILE A 500 3.15 25.97 5.86
CA ILE A 500 3.86 26.45 7.04
C ILE A 500 4.62 27.71 6.64
N LEU A 501 4.34 28.83 7.28
CA LEU A 501 4.98 30.12 7.01
C LEU A 501 6.15 30.39 7.95
N GLU A 502 6.04 29.95 9.22
CA GLU A 502 7.07 30.20 10.25
C GLU A 502 7.13 28.98 11.20
N VAL A 503 8.33 28.66 11.63
CA VAL A 503 8.63 27.64 12.64
C VAL A 503 9.38 28.32 13.78
N ASN A 504 8.83 28.30 15.00
CA ASN A 504 9.39 28.96 16.18
C ASN A 504 9.67 30.47 15.95
N GLY A 505 8.86 31.10 15.06
CA GLY A 505 9.02 32.52 14.74
C GLY A 505 10.13 32.84 13.76
N GLN A 506 10.70 31.80 13.12
CA GLN A 506 11.79 31.93 12.16
C GLN A 506 11.40 31.27 10.84
N SER A 507 12.23 31.44 9.82
CA SER A 507 12.10 30.72 8.55
C SER A 507 12.50 29.27 8.73
N ASP A 508 11.75 28.39 8.11
CA ASP A 508 12.07 26.98 8.02
C ASP A 508 13.36 26.76 7.21
N GLU A 509 14.22 25.84 7.65
CA GLU A 509 15.47 25.54 6.94
C GLU A 509 15.27 24.74 5.65
N TYR A 510 14.09 24.06 5.48
CA TYR A 510 13.81 23.28 4.27
C TYR A 510 12.38 23.53 3.78
N PRO A 511 12.12 24.69 3.18
CA PRO A 511 10.74 25.10 2.85
C PRO A 511 10.06 24.31 1.73
N SER A 512 10.76 23.38 1.05
CA SER A 512 10.15 22.57 -0.02
C SER A 512 9.15 21.55 0.50
N ASN A 513 9.16 21.22 1.80
CA ASN A 513 8.21 20.30 2.43
C ASN A 513 7.11 21.02 3.24
N ASN A 514 7.10 22.35 3.19
CA ASN A 514 6.16 23.17 3.98
C ASN A 514 4.76 23.24 3.40
N ILE A 515 4.56 22.76 2.18
CA ILE A 515 3.27 22.92 1.46
C ILE A 515 2.67 21.55 1.21
N GLY A 516 1.42 21.38 1.65
CA GLY A 516 0.63 20.20 1.38
C GLY A 516 -0.61 20.52 0.55
N TYR A 517 -1.01 19.59 -0.29
CA TYR A 517 -2.24 19.64 -1.07
C TYR A 517 -3.01 18.34 -0.88
N SER A 518 -4.35 18.45 -0.85
CA SER A 518 -5.22 17.27 -0.93
C SER A 518 -6.42 17.56 -1.82
N ASP A 519 -6.85 16.54 -2.55
CA ASP A 519 -8.11 16.57 -3.27
C ASP A 519 -9.22 16.06 -2.36
N PHE A 520 -10.43 16.57 -2.54
CA PHE A 520 -11.57 16.18 -1.71
C PHE A 520 -12.89 16.27 -2.48
N ILE A 521 -13.93 15.62 -1.96
CA ILE A 521 -15.30 15.75 -2.45
C ILE A 521 -16.13 16.49 -1.42
N LEU A 522 -17.19 17.14 -1.87
CA LEU A 522 -18.10 17.81 -0.96
C LEU A 522 -19.05 16.83 -0.29
N PRO A 523 -19.39 17.06 0.98
CA PRO A 523 -20.50 16.33 1.60
C PRO A 523 -21.83 16.63 0.91
N PRO A 524 -22.87 15.81 1.16
CA PRO A 524 -24.19 16.07 0.59
C PRO A 524 -24.87 17.29 1.18
N SER A 525 -25.82 17.84 0.45
CA SER A 525 -26.63 18.99 0.87
C SER A 525 -28.05 18.52 1.22
N PHE A 526 -28.56 18.96 2.35
CA PHE A 526 -29.84 18.56 2.90
C PHE A 526 -30.78 19.74 3.13
N TYR A 527 -32.06 19.43 3.45
CA TYR A 527 -33.02 20.42 3.94
C TYR A 527 -32.68 20.85 5.35
N LYS A 528 -33.28 22.01 5.73
CA LYS A 528 -33.08 22.58 7.08
C LYS A 528 -33.86 21.83 8.16
N ASN A 529 -34.99 21.25 7.83
CA ASN A 529 -35.78 20.45 8.79
C ASN A 529 -35.38 19.00 8.70
N LEU A 530 -34.79 18.48 9.76
CA LEU A 530 -34.34 17.10 9.82
C LEU A 530 -34.99 16.39 11.00
N ALA A 531 -35.17 15.08 10.88
CA ALA A 531 -35.57 14.20 11.95
C ALA A 531 -34.53 13.08 12.06
N ILE A 532 -33.88 13.02 13.23
CA ILE A 532 -32.94 11.95 13.57
C ILE A 532 -33.75 10.82 14.21
N LYS A 533 -33.84 9.68 13.51
CA LYS A 533 -34.52 8.51 14.02
C LYS A 533 -33.47 7.49 14.46
N LEU A 534 -33.45 7.18 15.73
CA LEU A 534 -32.58 6.17 16.34
C LEU A 534 -33.41 5.06 16.94
N THR A 535 -33.21 3.84 16.46
CA THR A 535 -33.72 2.65 17.15
C THR A 535 -32.50 1.93 17.74
N THR A 536 -32.45 1.80 19.05
CA THR A 536 -31.33 1.13 19.71
C THR A 536 -31.50 -0.38 19.58
N ASN A 537 -30.39 -1.09 19.57
CA ASN A 537 -30.39 -2.55 19.66
C ASN A 537 -30.66 -2.99 21.12
N ASN A 538 -30.74 -4.30 21.35
CA ASN A 538 -30.94 -4.86 22.71
C ASN A 538 -29.61 -5.01 23.43
N TYR A 539 -28.85 -3.92 23.52
CA TYR A 539 -27.48 -3.91 24.10
C TYR A 539 -27.41 -4.40 25.56
N ASN A 540 -28.52 -4.33 26.27
CA ASN A 540 -28.58 -4.76 27.64
C ASN A 540 -28.26 -6.26 27.83
N VAL A 541 -28.31 -7.05 26.76
CA VAL A 541 -27.89 -8.45 26.77
C VAL A 541 -26.37 -8.59 26.96
N LEU A 542 -25.61 -7.55 26.61
CA LEU A 542 -24.14 -7.56 26.66
C LEU A 542 -23.57 -7.14 28.01
N THR A 543 -24.41 -6.69 28.95
CA THR A 543 -23.93 -6.16 30.23
C THR A 543 -24.89 -6.49 31.34
N SER A 544 -24.33 -6.72 32.52
CA SER A 544 -25.11 -6.88 33.78
C SER A 544 -25.43 -5.52 34.42
N GLU A 545 -24.96 -4.41 33.82
CA GLU A 545 -25.19 -3.07 34.37
C GLU A 545 -26.46 -2.46 33.78
N PRO A 546 -27.53 -2.38 34.54
CA PRO A 546 -28.85 -1.96 34.02
C PRO A 546 -28.92 -0.49 33.65
N ASN A 547 -28.00 0.31 34.15
CA ASN A 547 -28.01 1.78 33.97
C ASN A 547 -27.05 2.27 32.91
N ILE A 548 -26.33 1.38 32.23
CA ILE A 548 -25.41 1.83 31.18
C ILE A 548 -26.18 2.43 30.00
N ARG A 549 -25.64 3.48 29.40
CA ARG A 549 -26.18 4.18 28.23
C ARG A 549 -25.04 4.33 27.24
N PRO A 550 -24.80 3.31 26.41
CA PRO A 550 -23.57 3.30 25.59
C PRO A 550 -23.63 4.19 24.38
N TYR A 551 -24.79 4.74 24.03
CA TYR A 551 -24.98 5.52 22.82
C TYR A 551 -25.13 6.99 23.12
N SER A 552 -24.50 7.81 22.27
CA SER A 552 -24.71 9.24 22.24
C SER A 552 -24.56 9.77 20.81
N TYR A 553 -25.21 10.90 20.53
CA TYR A 553 -24.94 11.62 19.29
C TYR A 553 -24.98 13.12 19.53
N VAL A 554 -24.32 13.85 18.62
CA VAL A 554 -24.26 15.29 18.64
C VAL A 554 -24.28 15.84 17.21
N ILE A 555 -24.97 16.95 16.98
CA ILE A 555 -24.81 17.78 15.77
C ILE A 555 -24.14 19.08 16.20
N LYS A 556 -23.07 19.42 15.51
CA LYS A 556 -22.35 20.68 15.66
C LYS A 556 -22.31 21.42 14.33
N ASN A 557 -22.29 22.74 14.40
CA ASN A 557 -22.01 23.56 13.23
C ASN A 557 -20.50 23.73 13.05
N SER A 558 -20.08 24.45 12.00
CA SER A 558 -18.67 24.68 11.69
C SER A 558 -17.94 25.60 12.71
N LYS A 559 -18.65 26.15 13.68
CA LYS A 559 -18.05 26.91 14.79
C LYS A 559 -18.00 26.14 16.10
N ASP A 560 -18.29 24.84 16.03
CA ASP A 560 -18.38 23.92 17.18
C ASP A 560 -19.55 24.17 18.12
N ASP A 561 -20.51 25.05 17.74
CA ASP A 561 -21.72 25.21 18.52
C ASP A 561 -22.53 23.91 18.47
N VAL A 562 -22.90 23.42 19.64
CA VAL A 562 -23.75 22.24 19.77
C VAL A 562 -25.19 22.62 19.45
N ILE A 563 -25.76 22.02 18.41
CA ILE A 563 -27.16 22.25 18.01
C ILE A 563 -28.07 21.29 18.74
N ILE A 564 -27.69 20.03 18.82
CA ILE A 564 -28.42 19.02 19.58
C ILE A 564 -27.42 17.96 20.09
N GLU A 565 -27.62 17.51 21.31
CA GLU A 565 -26.84 16.41 21.91
C GLU A 565 -27.78 15.52 22.70
N LYS A 566 -27.63 14.21 22.55
CA LYS A 566 -28.46 13.20 23.21
C LYS A 566 -27.59 12.01 23.66
N ASN A 567 -27.88 11.49 24.86
CA ASN A 567 -27.09 10.40 25.42
C ASN A 567 -27.87 9.45 26.33
N ASP A 568 -29.16 9.62 26.52
CA ASP A 568 -29.99 8.78 27.41
C ASP A 568 -30.91 7.89 26.57
N PHE A 569 -30.35 6.82 26.01
CA PHE A 569 -31.07 5.89 25.15
C PHE A 569 -31.21 4.52 25.79
N LEU A 570 -32.44 4.10 26.04
CA LEU A 570 -32.79 2.77 26.59
C LEU A 570 -32.61 1.71 25.47
N PRO A 571 -32.38 0.43 25.89
CA PRO A 571 -32.28 -0.64 24.88
C PRO A 571 -33.63 -0.89 24.21
N SER A 572 -33.58 -1.40 22.97
CA SER A 572 -34.74 -1.81 22.18
C SER A 572 -35.81 -0.71 22.07
N SER A 573 -35.38 0.56 21.97
CA SER A 573 -36.26 1.72 21.99
C SER A 573 -36.06 2.58 20.75
N THR A 574 -37.15 3.25 20.30
CA THR A 574 -37.07 4.15 19.14
C THR A 574 -37.26 5.59 19.60
N TYR A 575 -36.39 6.45 19.13
CA TYR A 575 -36.39 7.89 19.39
C TYR A 575 -36.45 8.63 18.06
N ILE A 576 -37.15 9.76 18.04
CA ILE A 576 -37.21 10.66 16.90
C ILE A 576 -37.01 12.07 17.44
N ASP A 577 -35.90 12.67 17.06
CA ASP A 577 -35.56 14.05 17.46
C ASP A 577 -35.59 14.96 16.23
N SER A 578 -36.44 15.96 16.27
CA SER A 578 -36.54 16.95 15.18
C SER A 578 -35.60 18.13 15.44
N VAL A 579 -34.93 18.59 14.41
CA VAL A 579 -33.99 19.71 14.49
C VAL A 579 -34.16 20.60 13.26
N TYR A 580 -34.16 21.92 13.50
CA TYR A 580 -34.10 22.91 12.43
C TYR A 580 -32.67 23.47 12.37
N LEU A 581 -32.13 23.51 11.16
CA LEU A 581 -30.76 23.98 10.92
C LEU A 581 -30.79 25.18 9.96
N GLU A 582 -30.03 26.20 10.26
CA GLU A 582 -29.85 27.32 9.32
C GLU A 582 -28.95 26.88 8.14
N ASP A 583 -28.83 27.70 7.09
CA ASP A 583 -27.89 27.43 6.00
C ASP A 583 -26.48 27.37 6.57
N GLY A 584 -25.77 26.28 6.32
CA GLY A 584 -24.44 26.10 6.88
C GLY A 584 -23.87 24.72 6.72
N CYS A 585 -22.73 24.51 7.34
CA CYS A 585 -21.99 23.26 7.36
C CYS A 585 -22.11 22.62 8.73
N TYR A 586 -22.33 21.33 8.76
CA TYR A 586 -22.63 20.60 9.98
C TYR A 586 -21.91 19.27 10.01
N GLU A 587 -21.62 18.80 11.23
CA GLU A 587 -21.15 17.45 11.53
C GLU A 587 -22.14 16.76 12.45
N PHE A 588 -22.63 15.59 12.06
CA PHE A 588 -23.34 14.64 12.92
C PHE A 588 -22.33 13.60 13.37
N SER A 589 -22.16 13.44 14.69
CA SER A 589 -21.29 12.40 15.26
C SER A 589 -22.10 11.48 16.17
N PHE A 590 -21.92 10.17 16.01
CA PHE A 590 -22.55 9.15 16.82
C PHE A 590 -21.47 8.29 17.48
N PHE A 591 -21.62 7.99 18.76
CA PHE A 591 -20.63 7.27 19.55
C PHE A 591 -21.27 6.03 20.22
N ASN A 592 -20.46 5.00 20.40
CA ASN A 592 -20.86 3.76 21.05
C ASN A 592 -19.74 3.26 21.97
N GLU A 593 -20.01 3.23 23.30
CA GLU A 593 -19.01 2.79 24.30
C GLU A 593 -18.67 1.31 24.18
N PHE A 594 -19.56 0.49 23.59
CA PHE A 594 -19.27 -0.94 23.34
C PHE A 594 -18.46 -1.16 22.07
N GLU A 595 -18.18 -0.12 21.32
CA GLU A 595 -17.36 -0.15 20.12
C GLU A 595 -17.90 -1.05 18.98
N CYS A 596 -19.18 -1.39 18.99
CA CYS A 596 -19.79 -2.33 18.03
C CYS A 596 -20.83 -1.69 17.09
N GLY A 597 -20.95 -0.37 17.10
CA GLY A 597 -21.99 0.30 16.34
C GLY A 597 -23.39 -0.02 16.85
N LEU A 598 -24.36 -0.08 15.95
CA LEU A 598 -25.74 -0.47 16.25
C LEU A 598 -26.03 -1.90 15.78
N GLY A 599 -25.01 -2.61 15.32
CA GLY A 599 -25.15 -3.95 14.77
C GLY A 599 -24.37 -4.99 15.54
N PHE A 600 -24.85 -6.22 15.50
CA PHE A 600 -24.21 -7.35 16.15
C PHE A 600 -24.01 -8.48 15.13
N TRP A 601 -23.46 -8.18 13.99
CA TRP A 601 -23.32 -9.14 12.89
C TRP A 601 -22.86 -10.52 13.37
N PHE A 602 -21.82 -10.56 14.17
CA PHE A 602 -21.26 -11.81 14.67
C PHE A 602 -22.15 -12.43 15.77
N TYR A 603 -22.59 -11.61 16.74
CA TYR A 603 -23.30 -12.08 17.92
C TYR A 603 -24.78 -12.39 17.66
N GLN A 604 -25.37 -11.78 16.64
CA GLN A 604 -26.79 -11.93 16.34
C GLN A 604 -27.19 -13.40 16.16
N ARG A 605 -26.34 -14.20 15.56
CA ARG A 605 -26.56 -15.62 15.31
C ARG A 605 -26.55 -16.45 16.60
N ASN A 606 -25.77 -16.01 17.58
CA ASN A 606 -25.49 -16.82 18.77
C ASN A 606 -26.28 -16.42 20.00
N PHE A 607 -26.69 -15.16 20.10
CA PHE A 607 -27.21 -14.60 21.34
C PHE A 607 -28.60 -13.93 21.21
N GLY A 608 -29.23 -14.04 20.05
CA GLY A 608 -30.54 -13.43 19.85
C GLY A 608 -30.50 -11.90 19.83
N LEU A 609 -29.38 -11.32 19.41
CA LEU A 609 -29.22 -9.88 19.38
C LEU A 609 -29.85 -9.29 18.11
N ASN A 610 -30.45 -8.11 18.26
CA ASN A 610 -31.13 -7.40 17.17
C ASN A 610 -30.32 -6.17 16.78
N ASN A 611 -30.22 -5.91 15.50
CA ASN A 611 -29.63 -4.67 15.01
C ASN A 611 -30.50 -3.47 15.37
N GLY A 612 -29.87 -2.35 15.63
CA GLY A 612 -30.54 -1.06 15.72
C GLY A 612 -30.71 -0.44 14.34
N LEU A 613 -31.05 0.85 14.32
CA LEU A 613 -31.25 1.62 13.09
C LEU A 613 -30.94 3.08 13.36
N LEU A 614 -30.18 3.71 12.47
CA LEU A 614 -29.98 5.16 12.50
C LEU A 614 -30.39 5.73 11.15
N GLN A 615 -31.26 6.73 11.15
CA GLN A 615 -31.68 7.43 9.95
C GLN A 615 -31.71 8.94 10.21
N ILE A 616 -31.29 9.70 9.23
CA ILE A 616 -31.53 11.14 9.18
C ILE A 616 -32.55 11.34 8.06
N ASN A 617 -33.72 11.86 8.42
CA ASN A 617 -34.85 11.99 7.54
C ASN A 617 -35.23 13.48 7.37
N SER A 618 -35.89 13.80 6.26
CA SER A 618 -36.66 15.03 6.09
C SER A 618 -38.00 14.67 5.48
N ASP A 619 -39.07 15.08 6.13
CA ASP A 619 -40.43 14.65 5.79
C ASP A 619 -40.50 13.12 5.73
N ASN A 620 -40.84 12.53 4.60
CA ASN A 620 -40.96 11.09 4.41
C ASN A 620 -39.74 10.48 3.68
N LEU A 621 -38.66 11.25 3.53
CA LEU A 621 -37.50 10.82 2.77
C LEU A 621 -36.32 10.58 3.70
N THR A 622 -35.70 9.41 3.61
CA THR A 622 -34.47 9.09 4.32
C THR A 622 -33.29 9.67 3.54
N LEU A 623 -32.60 10.59 4.14
CA LEU A 623 -31.47 11.30 3.55
C LEU A 623 -30.14 10.55 3.77
N TYR A 624 -30.03 9.89 4.92
CA TYR A 624 -28.81 9.19 5.31
C TYR A 624 -29.18 8.02 6.22
N GLN A 625 -28.64 6.86 5.89
CA GLN A 625 -28.78 5.65 6.70
C GLN A 625 -27.47 4.88 6.59
N PRO A 626 -26.62 4.93 7.62
CA PRO A 626 -25.37 4.16 7.58
C PRO A 626 -25.60 2.68 7.77
N ASN A 627 -24.60 1.88 7.42
CA ASN A 627 -24.55 0.50 7.88
C ASN A 627 -24.47 0.50 9.40
N VAL A 628 -25.16 -0.42 10.04
CA VAL A 628 -25.23 -0.49 11.51
C VAL A 628 -23.95 -1.03 12.15
N ASP A 629 -23.11 -1.72 11.37
CA ASP A 629 -21.83 -2.28 11.82
C ASP A 629 -20.71 -1.29 11.48
N PHE A 630 -20.59 -0.21 12.26
CA PHE A 630 -19.64 0.87 12.01
C PHE A 630 -18.57 1.00 13.10
N GLY A 631 -18.59 0.17 14.13
CA GLY A 631 -17.59 0.23 15.20
C GLY A 631 -17.87 1.30 16.22
N LYS A 632 -16.81 1.97 16.70
CA LYS A 632 -16.84 2.88 17.85
C LYS A 632 -17.58 4.17 17.61
N SER A 633 -17.43 4.75 16.42
CA SER A 633 -18.02 6.05 16.10
C SER A 633 -18.36 6.16 14.62
N LEU A 634 -19.19 7.13 14.34
CA LEU A 634 -19.56 7.49 12.98
C LEU A 634 -19.55 9.02 12.90
N HIS A 635 -18.95 9.56 11.86
CA HIS A 635 -18.92 11.00 11.59
C HIS A 635 -19.51 11.23 10.20
N PHE A 636 -20.47 12.13 10.12
CA PHE A 636 -21.15 12.41 8.87
C PHE A 636 -21.28 13.92 8.70
N PHE A 637 -20.74 14.42 7.61
CA PHE A 637 -20.71 15.85 7.31
C PHE A 637 -21.72 16.18 6.22
N PHE A 638 -22.36 17.34 6.31
CA PHE A 638 -23.38 17.74 5.33
C PHE A 638 -23.54 19.28 5.34
N TYR A 639 -24.17 19.76 4.27
CA TYR A 639 -24.60 21.16 4.17
C TYR A 639 -26.11 21.23 4.27
N THR A 640 -26.62 22.38 4.66
CA THR A 640 -28.05 22.71 4.56
C THR A 640 -28.24 23.87 3.61
N GLU A 641 -29.17 23.73 2.67
CA GLU A 641 -29.57 24.81 1.76
C GLU A 641 -30.96 24.55 1.16
N ASP A 642 -31.71 25.60 0.82
CA ASP A 642 -33.10 25.50 0.37
C ASP A 642 -33.32 25.79 -1.13
N GLN A 643 -32.28 25.90 -1.93
CA GLN A 643 -32.36 26.12 -3.37
C GLN A 643 -31.98 24.87 -4.16
N PRO A 644 -32.56 24.65 -5.36
CA PRO A 644 -32.08 23.60 -6.22
C PRO A 644 -30.58 23.72 -6.40
N ALA A 645 -29.86 22.58 -6.31
CA ALA A 645 -28.41 22.57 -6.44
C ALA A 645 -28.00 21.31 -7.21
N VAL A 646 -27.10 21.50 -8.18
CA VAL A 646 -26.59 20.41 -9.02
C VAL A 646 -25.31 19.82 -8.43
N GLN A 647 -25.18 18.53 -8.49
CA GLN A 647 -23.94 17.79 -8.23
C GLN A 647 -23.61 16.99 -9.48
N TYR A 648 -22.33 16.94 -9.84
CA TYR A 648 -21.88 16.14 -10.99
C TYR A 648 -20.51 15.55 -10.71
N SER A 649 -20.23 14.44 -11.39
CA SER A 649 -18.99 13.70 -11.25
C SER A 649 -18.66 13.00 -12.54
N PRO A 650 -17.37 13.00 -12.96
CA PRO A 650 -16.25 13.71 -12.37
C PRO A 650 -16.21 15.20 -12.76
N ASP A 651 -15.37 15.97 -12.09
CA ASP A 651 -15.15 17.41 -12.43
C ASP A 651 -14.43 17.57 -13.76
N THR A 652 -13.72 16.56 -14.22
CA THR A 652 -13.08 16.46 -15.55
C THR A 652 -13.23 15.03 -16.05
N LEU A 653 -13.77 14.88 -17.23
CA LEU A 653 -13.87 13.56 -17.89
C LEU A 653 -12.54 13.23 -18.57
N LEU A 654 -11.86 12.22 -18.07
CA LEU A 654 -10.57 11.77 -18.59
C LEU A 654 -10.75 10.43 -19.29
N PHE A 655 -10.57 10.41 -20.60
CA PHE A 655 -10.57 9.19 -21.39
C PHE A 655 -9.25 8.41 -21.26
N GLY A 656 -8.20 9.08 -20.75
CA GLY A 656 -6.88 8.49 -20.71
C GLY A 656 -6.31 8.36 -22.12
N ASP A 657 -5.54 7.32 -22.35
CA ASP A 657 -5.00 7.00 -23.67
C ASP A 657 -6.05 6.20 -24.46
N VAL A 658 -6.37 6.71 -25.64
CA VAL A 658 -7.39 6.09 -26.53
C VAL A 658 -6.72 5.75 -27.86
N SER A 659 -6.84 4.53 -28.31
CA SER A 659 -6.27 4.08 -29.58
C SER A 659 -6.95 4.76 -30.77
N LEU A 660 -6.17 5.15 -31.74
CA LEU A 660 -6.67 5.75 -32.98
C LEU A 660 -7.73 4.85 -33.64
N ASN A 661 -8.84 5.45 -34.09
CA ASN A 661 -9.97 4.78 -34.75
C ASN A 661 -10.74 3.78 -33.85
N LYS A 662 -10.41 3.65 -32.55
CA LYS A 662 -11.20 2.83 -31.63
C LYS A 662 -12.13 3.71 -30.83
N THR A 663 -13.34 3.22 -30.61
CA THR A 663 -14.33 3.93 -29.81
C THR A 663 -14.15 3.58 -28.34
N THR A 664 -14.02 4.59 -27.51
CA THR A 664 -13.95 4.47 -26.05
C THR A 664 -15.07 5.29 -25.44
N THR A 665 -15.65 4.83 -24.35
CA THR A 665 -16.79 5.48 -23.68
C THR A 665 -16.40 5.88 -22.26
N CYS A 666 -16.74 7.11 -21.88
CA CYS A 666 -16.73 7.59 -20.50
C CYS A 666 -18.14 8.06 -20.13
N LYS A 667 -18.37 8.25 -18.83
CA LYS A 667 -19.68 8.70 -18.36
C LYS A 667 -19.53 9.84 -17.37
N ALA A 668 -20.48 10.79 -17.44
CA ALA A 668 -20.69 11.80 -16.41
C ALA A 668 -21.98 11.44 -15.66
N ILE A 669 -21.97 11.61 -14.37
CA ILE A 669 -23.15 11.39 -13.51
C ILE A 669 -23.58 12.75 -12.95
N ILE A 670 -24.86 13.07 -13.08
CA ILE A 670 -25.46 14.33 -12.65
C ILE A 670 -26.59 13.99 -11.68
N LYS A 671 -26.62 14.66 -10.53
CA LYS A 671 -27.59 14.39 -9.46
C LYS A 671 -28.06 15.70 -8.84
N PRO A 672 -29.24 15.70 -8.22
CA PRO A 672 -29.58 16.75 -7.26
C PRO A 672 -28.64 16.65 -6.07
N LYS A 673 -28.16 17.78 -5.60
CA LYS A 673 -27.36 17.89 -4.40
C LYS A 673 -28.24 17.91 -3.13
N ASN A 674 -29.50 18.28 -3.28
CA ASN A 674 -30.45 18.40 -2.18
C ASN A 674 -31.86 18.01 -2.59
N LEU A 675 -32.79 18.07 -1.63
CA LEU A 675 -34.17 17.61 -1.77
C LEU A 675 -35.01 18.43 -2.76
N LYS A 676 -34.56 19.64 -3.14
CA LYS A 676 -35.31 20.48 -4.09
C LYS A 676 -35.29 19.88 -5.52
N GLY A 677 -34.47 18.82 -5.69
CA GLY A 677 -34.29 18.25 -7.02
C GLY A 677 -33.55 19.20 -7.94
N ILE A 678 -33.43 18.84 -9.19
CA ILE A 678 -32.74 19.62 -10.20
C ILE A 678 -33.37 19.34 -11.59
N SER A 679 -33.52 20.36 -12.39
CA SER A 679 -33.84 20.21 -13.80
C SER A 679 -32.60 20.51 -14.61
N VAL A 680 -32.29 19.64 -15.57
CA VAL A 680 -31.13 19.81 -16.47
C VAL A 680 -31.59 19.62 -17.92
N TRP A 681 -30.94 20.35 -18.83
CA TRP A 681 -31.33 20.31 -20.25
C TRP A 681 -30.22 20.87 -21.15
N ASN A 682 -30.39 20.76 -22.48
CA ASN A 682 -29.52 21.31 -23.52
C ASN A 682 -28.08 20.87 -23.39
N PHE A 683 -27.84 19.57 -23.39
CA PHE A 683 -26.50 18.99 -23.39
C PHE A 683 -25.79 19.20 -24.73
N ASP A 684 -24.55 19.64 -24.67
CA ASP A 684 -23.72 19.87 -25.86
C ASP A 684 -22.24 19.51 -25.58
N LEU A 685 -21.53 19.11 -26.62
CA LEU A 685 -20.08 18.95 -26.60
C LEU A 685 -19.49 20.03 -27.50
N VAL A 686 -18.88 21.02 -26.89
CA VAL A 686 -18.36 22.22 -27.59
C VAL A 686 -17.32 21.81 -28.64
N LEU A 687 -17.68 21.90 -29.94
CA LEU A 687 -16.84 21.45 -31.06
C LEU A 687 -16.41 19.98 -30.93
N GLY A 688 -17.17 19.18 -30.19
CA GLY A 688 -16.80 17.78 -29.91
C GLY A 688 -16.83 16.90 -31.15
N GLU A 689 -17.86 17.07 -32.02
CA GLU A 689 -18.01 16.24 -33.22
C GLU A 689 -16.80 16.33 -34.14
N SER A 690 -16.24 17.52 -34.35
CA SER A 690 -15.07 17.70 -35.20
C SER A 690 -13.84 16.99 -34.67
N LYS A 691 -13.82 16.65 -33.37
CA LYS A 691 -12.71 15.96 -32.69
C LYS A 691 -13.02 14.48 -32.42
N GLY A 692 -14.17 14.00 -32.85
CA GLY A 692 -14.57 12.59 -32.70
C GLY A 692 -15.34 12.28 -31.42
N PHE A 693 -15.70 13.29 -30.63
CA PHE A 693 -16.54 13.10 -29.43
C PHE A 693 -18.03 13.13 -29.77
N ALA A 694 -18.83 12.32 -29.12
CA ALA A 694 -20.29 12.32 -29.27
C ALA A 694 -20.96 11.93 -27.96
N ILE A 695 -22.12 12.56 -27.68
CA ILE A 695 -23.00 12.06 -26.63
C ILE A 695 -23.84 10.95 -27.27
N THR A 696 -23.78 9.76 -26.72
CA THR A 696 -24.41 8.58 -27.35
C THR A 696 -25.58 8.03 -26.56
N LYS A 697 -25.71 8.36 -25.28
CA LYS A 697 -26.79 7.81 -24.47
C LYS A 697 -27.01 8.66 -23.23
N PHE A 698 -28.31 8.73 -22.81
CA PHE A 698 -28.71 9.25 -21.52
C PHE A 698 -29.50 8.18 -20.77
N GLU A 699 -29.20 8.01 -19.47
CA GLU A 699 -29.96 7.11 -18.60
C GLU A 699 -30.34 7.84 -17.32
N PRO A 700 -31.66 8.03 -17.09
CA PRO A 700 -32.81 7.70 -17.95
C PRO A 700 -32.92 8.60 -19.19
N PRO A 701 -33.80 8.31 -20.12
CA PRO A 701 -34.07 9.21 -21.26
C PRO A 701 -34.76 10.49 -20.80
N ALA A 702 -34.69 11.51 -21.64
CA ALA A 702 -35.36 12.79 -21.37
C ALA A 702 -36.90 12.64 -21.35
N ASN A 703 -37.52 13.54 -20.60
CA ASN A 703 -38.98 13.66 -20.63
C ASN A 703 -39.43 14.25 -21.98
N GLN A 704 -40.74 14.39 -22.17
CA GLN A 704 -41.29 14.86 -23.44
C GLN A 704 -40.86 16.29 -23.82
N SER A 705 -40.42 17.09 -22.86
CA SER A 705 -39.94 18.44 -23.13
C SER A 705 -38.43 18.50 -23.38
N GLY A 706 -37.73 17.36 -23.45
CA GLY A 706 -36.31 17.28 -23.68
C GLY A 706 -35.48 17.64 -22.44
N LYS A 707 -36.08 17.51 -21.26
CA LYS A 707 -35.44 17.83 -19.98
C LYS A 707 -35.38 16.61 -19.08
N TRP A 708 -34.56 16.68 -18.06
CA TRP A 708 -34.47 15.70 -16.96
C TRP A 708 -34.82 16.42 -15.69
N ASP A 709 -35.95 16.10 -15.09
CA ASP A 709 -36.33 16.59 -13.76
C ASP A 709 -36.01 15.48 -12.78
N LEU A 710 -34.93 15.68 -12.02
CA LEU A 710 -34.36 14.68 -11.12
C LEU A 710 -34.75 15.02 -9.69
N SER A 711 -35.37 14.08 -8.99
CA SER A 711 -35.64 14.18 -7.56
C SER A 711 -34.40 13.73 -6.77
N PHE A 712 -34.32 14.11 -5.49
CA PHE A 712 -33.23 13.64 -4.64
C PHE A 712 -33.17 12.10 -4.65
N GLY A 713 -32.00 11.57 -4.87
CA GLY A 713 -31.78 10.13 -5.03
C GLY A 713 -31.70 9.69 -6.47
N ASP A 714 -32.24 10.48 -7.40
CA ASP A 714 -32.15 10.17 -8.84
C ASP A 714 -30.74 10.54 -9.35
N SER A 715 -30.39 9.94 -10.46
CA SER A 715 -29.18 10.30 -11.20
C SER A 715 -29.42 10.25 -12.69
N LEU A 716 -28.78 11.13 -13.41
CA LEU A 716 -28.69 11.10 -14.87
C LEU A 716 -27.27 10.71 -15.27
N VAL A 717 -27.15 9.64 -16.03
CA VAL A 717 -25.85 9.20 -16.57
C VAL A 717 -25.79 9.63 -18.03
N VAL A 718 -24.76 10.39 -18.38
CA VAL A 718 -24.49 10.87 -19.74
C VAL A 718 -23.29 10.10 -20.27
N TYR A 719 -23.50 9.36 -21.35
CA TYR A 719 -22.45 8.55 -21.97
C TYR A 719 -21.84 9.33 -23.13
N ILE A 720 -20.54 9.57 -23.03
CA ILE A 720 -19.76 10.28 -24.05
C ILE A 720 -18.78 9.29 -24.67
N THR A 721 -18.79 9.20 -26.01
CA THR A 721 -17.83 8.38 -26.74
C THR A 721 -16.82 9.25 -27.44
N LEU A 722 -15.64 8.70 -27.63
CA LEU A 722 -14.58 9.29 -28.47
C LEU A 722 -14.16 8.24 -29.49
N THR A 723 -14.25 8.61 -30.78
CA THR A 723 -13.69 7.81 -31.91
C THR A 723 -12.68 8.71 -32.63
N PRO A 724 -11.44 8.75 -32.19
CA PRO A 724 -10.48 9.73 -32.69
C PRO A 724 -9.98 9.39 -34.08
N LYS A 725 -9.71 10.44 -34.90
CA LYS A 725 -9.19 10.30 -36.26
C LYS A 725 -7.74 10.79 -36.42
N LYS A 726 -7.14 11.35 -35.37
CA LYS A 726 -5.76 11.84 -35.34
C LYS A 726 -5.16 11.56 -33.98
N THR A 727 -3.85 11.27 -33.94
CA THR A 727 -3.11 11.11 -32.69
C THR A 727 -2.84 12.47 -32.05
N GLY A 728 -2.57 12.46 -30.74
CA GLY A 728 -2.26 13.65 -29.95
C GLY A 728 -3.33 13.97 -28.90
N LYS A 729 -3.10 15.02 -28.15
CA LYS A 729 -4.02 15.48 -27.10
C LYS A 729 -5.27 16.10 -27.74
N VAL A 730 -6.43 15.62 -27.34
CA VAL A 730 -7.73 16.15 -27.81
C VAL A 730 -8.56 16.53 -26.59
N SER A 731 -9.33 17.59 -26.72
CA SER A 731 -10.19 18.06 -25.64
C SER A 731 -11.45 18.73 -26.16
N THR A 732 -12.49 18.65 -25.36
CA THR A 732 -13.76 19.36 -25.56
C THR A 732 -14.31 19.71 -24.18
N SER A 733 -15.54 20.18 -24.11
CA SER A 733 -16.26 20.38 -22.85
C SER A 733 -17.69 19.89 -23.02
N LEU A 734 -18.15 19.12 -22.06
CA LEU A 734 -19.57 18.81 -21.92
C LEU A 734 -20.23 19.97 -21.20
N THR A 735 -21.22 20.60 -21.83
CA THR A 735 -22.00 21.68 -21.23
C THR A 735 -23.45 21.29 -21.11
N PHE A 736 -24.11 21.79 -20.07
CA PHE A 736 -25.57 21.64 -19.91
C PHE A 736 -26.11 22.76 -19.02
N TYR A 737 -27.38 23.00 -19.14
CA TYR A 737 -28.11 24.02 -18.39
C TYR A 737 -28.81 23.41 -17.18
N THR A 738 -28.97 24.20 -16.12
CA THR A 738 -29.64 23.75 -14.90
C THR A 738 -30.50 24.86 -14.31
N ASN A 739 -31.46 24.49 -13.42
CA ASN A 739 -32.19 25.46 -12.62
C ASN A 739 -31.51 25.82 -11.30
N ASP A 740 -30.27 25.36 -11.11
CA ASP A 740 -29.38 25.80 -9.99
C ASP A 740 -28.96 27.25 -10.26
N LYS A 741 -29.37 28.16 -9.39
CA LYS A 741 -29.05 29.60 -9.56
C LYS A 741 -27.55 29.88 -9.44
N LYS A 742 -26.81 29.04 -8.71
CA LYS A 742 -25.34 29.18 -8.57
C LYS A 742 -24.60 28.62 -9.79
N ASN A 743 -25.18 27.63 -10.42
CA ASN A 743 -24.57 26.89 -11.57
C ASN A 743 -25.58 26.79 -12.71
N PRO A 744 -26.03 27.94 -13.29
CA PRO A 744 -27.05 27.87 -14.36
C PRO A 744 -26.57 27.20 -15.63
N VAL A 745 -25.25 27.20 -15.86
CA VAL A 745 -24.61 26.43 -16.92
C VAL A 745 -23.41 25.70 -16.29
N VAL A 746 -23.39 24.40 -16.44
CA VAL A 746 -22.27 23.56 -16.00
C VAL A 746 -21.38 23.23 -17.19
N THR A 747 -20.08 23.30 -16.98
CA THR A 747 -19.07 22.94 -17.99
C THR A 747 -18.10 21.95 -17.40
N ILE A 748 -18.07 20.72 -17.93
CA ILE A 748 -17.16 19.65 -17.51
C ILE A 748 -16.11 19.48 -18.61
N PRO A 749 -14.81 19.79 -18.34
CA PRO A 749 -13.75 19.55 -19.32
C PRO A 749 -13.66 18.06 -19.66
N VAL A 750 -13.43 17.75 -20.93
CA VAL A 750 -13.27 16.39 -21.45
C VAL A 750 -11.92 16.30 -22.13
N ARG A 751 -11.09 15.34 -21.74
CA ARG A 751 -9.73 15.24 -22.23
C ARG A 751 -9.37 13.80 -22.59
N ALA A 752 -8.55 13.65 -23.62
CA ALA A 752 -7.98 12.36 -24.02
C ALA A 752 -6.61 12.56 -24.65
N ASN A 753 -5.80 11.53 -24.60
CA ASN A 753 -4.56 11.45 -25.36
C ASN A 753 -4.75 10.32 -26.39
N VAL A 754 -4.72 10.66 -27.67
CA VAL A 754 -4.96 9.68 -28.73
C VAL A 754 -3.62 9.10 -29.18
N VAL A 755 -3.51 7.78 -29.05
CA VAL A 755 -2.29 7.03 -29.34
C VAL A 755 -2.51 6.08 -30.53
N SER A 756 -1.44 5.69 -31.21
CA SER A 756 -1.55 4.69 -32.28
C SER A 756 -1.87 3.31 -31.68
N GLU A 757 -2.36 2.40 -32.50
CA GLU A 757 -2.72 1.04 -32.00
C GLU A 757 -1.54 0.28 -31.39
N ASN A 758 -0.32 0.66 -31.79
CA ASN A 758 0.89 -0.02 -31.32
C ASN A 758 1.63 0.76 -30.22
N PHE A 759 1.00 1.77 -29.64
CA PHE A 759 1.62 2.59 -28.62
C PHE A 759 1.63 1.84 -27.27
N VAL A 760 2.80 1.72 -26.67
CA VAL A 760 2.97 1.22 -25.31
C VAL A 760 3.29 2.42 -24.41
N GLN A 761 2.38 2.73 -23.50
CA GLN A 761 2.52 3.92 -22.66
C GLN A 761 3.52 3.72 -21.52
N ASN A 762 4.48 4.62 -21.45
CA ASN A 762 5.20 4.90 -20.20
C ASN A 762 4.91 6.34 -19.78
N GLU A 763 4.57 6.52 -18.52
CA GLU A 763 4.17 7.83 -17.97
C GLU A 763 5.34 8.80 -17.83
N SER A 764 5.87 9.31 -18.92
CA SER A 764 6.74 10.47 -18.83
C SER A 764 6.59 11.34 -20.06
N ASP A 765 6.47 12.59 -19.85
CA ASP A 765 5.95 13.59 -20.78
C ASP A 765 6.83 13.94 -21.98
N ASN A 766 7.94 13.24 -22.21
CA ASN A 766 8.96 13.81 -23.10
C ASN A 766 9.46 12.96 -24.29
N LEU A 767 8.98 11.73 -24.46
CA LEU A 767 9.38 10.90 -25.59
C LEU A 767 8.15 10.23 -26.20
N PHE A 768 7.84 10.56 -27.42
CA PHE A 768 6.79 9.93 -28.19
C PHE A 768 7.40 9.06 -29.28
N VAL A 769 7.08 7.78 -29.28
CA VAL A 769 7.51 6.84 -30.34
C VAL A 769 6.29 6.11 -30.84
N GLU A 770 6.14 6.03 -32.16
CA GLU A 770 5.01 5.36 -32.80
C GLU A 770 5.54 4.48 -33.93
N LEU A 771 5.08 3.22 -33.98
CA LEU A 771 5.38 2.35 -35.11
C LEU A 771 4.55 2.82 -36.31
N ALA A 772 5.20 3.45 -37.27
CA ALA A 772 4.56 4.04 -38.45
C ALA A 772 4.31 3.00 -39.55
N LYS A 773 5.21 2.03 -39.71
CA LYS A 773 5.12 1.02 -40.76
C LYS A 773 5.91 -0.23 -40.39
N SER A 774 5.43 -1.38 -40.82
CA SER A 774 6.14 -2.64 -40.72
C SER A 774 6.01 -3.38 -42.04
N ASN A 775 7.14 -3.70 -42.67
CA ASN A 775 7.15 -4.41 -43.94
C ASN A 775 8.43 -5.22 -44.07
N ASN A 776 8.30 -6.51 -44.32
CA ASN A 776 9.43 -7.41 -44.63
C ASN A 776 10.57 -7.33 -43.63
N ASN A 777 10.23 -7.37 -42.34
CA ASN A 777 11.17 -7.30 -41.19
C ASN A 777 11.92 -5.95 -41.10
N VAL A 778 11.39 -4.90 -41.72
CA VAL A 778 11.85 -3.53 -41.55
C VAL A 778 10.73 -2.75 -40.81
N PHE A 779 11.10 -2.07 -39.72
CA PHE A 779 10.17 -1.37 -38.84
C PHE A 779 10.49 0.11 -38.84
N GLU A 780 9.57 0.95 -39.33
CA GLU A 780 9.71 2.40 -39.34
C GLU A 780 8.97 3.01 -38.17
N PHE A 781 9.66 3.81 -37.36
CA PHE A 781 9.10 4.49 -36.20
C PHE A 781 9.14 6.00 -36.41
N ASN A 782 8.01 6.66 -36.09
CA ASN A 782 7.99 8.11 -35.96
C ASN A 782 8.35 8.44 -34.51
N ILE A 783 9.28 9.37 -34.33
CA ILE A 783 9.71 9.80 -32.99
C ILE A 783 9.52 11.32 -32.89
N ASP A 784 8.87 11.77 -31.80
CA ASP A 784 8.62 13.19 -31.56
C ASP A 784 8.89 13.50 -30.09
N GLY A 785 9.45 14.67 -29.83
CA GLY A 785 9.67 15.14 -28.46
C GLY A 785 10.95 15.91 -28.26
N SER A 786 10.97 16.74 -27.25
CA SER A 786 12.12 17.60 -26.92
C SER A 786 13.36 16.85 -26.41
N ALA A 787 13.21 15.60 -26.07
CA ALA A 787 14.26 14.75 -25.47
C ALA A 787 15.03 13.92 -26.51
N PHE A 788 14.79 14.12 -27.79
CA PHE A 788 15.21 13.23 -28.86
C PHE A 788 16.74 13.07 -28.98
N ALA A 789 17.49 14.12 -28.73
CA ALA A 789 18.93 14.16 -28.98
C ALA A 789 19.76 13.17 -28.12
N ASN A 790 19.14 12.50 -27.15
CA ASN A 790 19.83 11.54 -26.30
C ASN A 790 19.14 10.16 -26.27
N THR A 791 18.30 9.88 -27.27
CA THR A 791 17.59 8.62 -27.30
C THR A 791 18.49 7.48 -27.76
N THR A 792 18.51 6.40 -27.02
CA THR A 792 19.23 5.17 -27.38
C THR A 792 18.19 4.13 -27.82
N ILE A 793 18.47 3.45 -28.93
CA ILE A 793 17.68 2.32 -29.40
C ILE A 793 18.43 1.04 -29.04
N SER A 794 17.76 0.13 -28.35
CA SER A 794 18.33 -1.17 -28.01
C SER A 794 17.43 -2.29 -28.51
N ILE A 795 18.00 -3.33 -29.07
CA ILE A 795 17.27 -4.49 -29.58
C ILE A 795 17.62 -5.70 -28.73
N TYR A 796 16.60 -6.35 -28.20
CA TYR A 796 16.75 -7.54 -27.35
C TYR A 796 16.02 -8.73 -27.98
N ASN A 797 16.55 -9.91 -27.80
CA ASN A 797 15.80 -11.14 -28.13
C ASN A 797 14.84 -11.50 -26.99
N ILE A 798 14.02 -12.54 -27.20
CA ILE A 798 13.00 -12.98 -26.24
C ILE A 798 13.59 -13.41 -24.88
N LEU A 799 14.88 -13.75 -24.85
CA LEU A 799 15.56 -14.13 -23.61
C LEU A 799 16.17 -12.91 -22.88
N GLY A 800 15.91 -11.71 -23.36
CA GLY A 800 16.43 -10.48 -22.75
C GLY A 800 17.89 -10.18 -23.09
N LYS A 801 18.48 -10.91 -24.03
CA LYS A 801 19.86 -10.66 -24.44
C LYS A 801 19.90 -9.45 -25.38
N LEU A 802 20.73 -8.47 -25.06
CA LEU A 802 20.96 -7.30 -25.92
C LEU A 802 21.71 -7.74 -27.19
N LEU A 803 21.16 -7.39 -28.35
CA LEU A 803 21.71 -7.74 -29.66
C LEU A 803 22.35 -6.55 -30.37
N LYS A 804 21.76 -5.37 -30.24
CA LYS A 804 22.25 -4.14 -30.84
C LYS A 804 21.87 -2.94 -29.97
N MET A 805 22.74 -1.95 -29.93
CA MET A 805 22.47 -0.66 -29.29
C MET A 805 23.00 0.45 -30.18
N GLU A 806 22.19 1.47 -30.37
CA GLU A 806 22.54 2.60 -31.24
C GLU A 806 21.98 3.89 -30.63
N LYS A 807 22.76 4.95 -30.67
CA LYS A 807 22.36 6.26 -30.17
C LYS A 807 21.90 7.15 -31.31
N LEU A 808 20.74 7.78 -31.18
CA LEU A 808 20.23 8.71 -32.19
C LEU A 808 20.87 10.09 -32.02
N ASN A 809 21.25 10.66 -33.10
CA ASN A 809 21.97 11.95 -33.13
C ASN A 809 21.17 13.09 -33.78
N TYR A 810 19.87 12.93 -34.03
CA TYR A 810 19.04 13.95 -34.67
C TYR A 810 17.86 14.39 -33.86
N ALA A 811 17.23 15.49 -34.27
CA ALA A 811 16.09 16.08 -33.55
C ALA A 811 14.80 15.95 -34.37
N ASN A 812 14.02 15.03 -34.31
CA ASN A 812 12.73 14.70 -34.95
C ASN A 812 12.86 13.95 -36.24
N GLY A 813 12.10 12.90 -36.37
CA GLY A 813 12.02 12.22 -37.64
C GLY A 813 11.61 10.78 -37.59
N LYS A 814 11.89 10.10 -38.66
CA LYS A 814 11.63 8.71 -38.86
C LYS A 814 12.90 7.91 -38.61
N VAL A 815 12.75 6.80 -37.90
CA VAL A 815 13.85 5.85 -37.67
C VAL A 815 13.43 4.52 -38.27
N GLU A 816 14.29 3.96 -39.10
CA GLU A 816 14.08 2.67 -39.72
C GLU A 816 14.99 1.63 -39.04
N ILE A 817 14.41 0.54 -38.59
CA ILE A 817 15.13 -0.57 -37.95
C ILE A 817 14.97 -1.80 -38.82
N ASP A 818 16.06 -2.22 -39.44
CA ASP A 818 16.11 -3.38 -40.32
C ASP A 818 16.56 -4.61 -39.53
N LEU A 819 15.65 -5.59 -39.39
CA LEU A 819 15.92 -6.86 -38.74
C LEU A 819 15.98 -8.04 -39.70
N LYS A 820 16.16 -7.80 -41.00
CA LYS A 820 16.22 -8.90 -42.00
C LYS A 820 17.34 -9.88 -41.76
N SER A 821 18.43 -9.47 -41.15
CA SER A 821 19.58 -10.33 -40.84
C SER A 821 19.36 -11.17 -39.58
N TYR A 822 18.33 -10.93 -38.81
CA TYR A 822 18.05 -11.62 -37.55
C TYR A 822 17.23 -12.89 -37.81
N ASP A 823 17.38 -13.89 -36.96
CA ASP A 823 16.63 -15.14 -37.10
C ASP A 823 15.13 -14.96 -36.80
N SER A 824 14.31 -15.86 -37.30
CA SER A 824 12.86 -15.82 -37.00
C SER A 824 12.62 -15.89 -35.50
N GLY A 825 11.83 -14.98 -34.98
CA GLY A 825 11.58 -14.90 -33.55
C GLY A 825 11.01 -13.57 -33.12
N CYS A 826 10.73 -13.46 -31.83
CA CYS A 826 10.26 -12.21 -31.22
C CYS A 826 11.43 -11.40 -30.70
N TYR A 827 11.37 -10.11 -30.94
CA TYR A 827 12.40 -9.16 -30.51
C TYR A 827 11.71 -7.96 -29.83
N TRP A 828 12.46 -7.31 -28.94
CA TRP A 828 12.01 -6.06 -28.32
C TRP A 828 12.90 -4.92 -28.82
N ILE A 829 12.27 -3.88 -29.33
CA ILE A 829 12.95 -2.64 -29.72
C ILE A 829 12.65 -1.62 -28.62
N LEU A 830 13.67 -1.24 -27.88
CA LEU A 830 13.57 -0.33 -26.73
C LEU A 830 14.15 1.03 -27.11
N PHE A 831 13.35 2.07 -26.96
CA PHE A 831 13.77 3.48 -27.10
C PHE A 831 13.94 4.04 -25.69
N GLN A 832 15.10 4.61 -25.39
CA GLN A 832 15.42 5.11 -24.06
C GLN A 832 16.14 6.46 -24.14
N ASN A 833 15.71 7.45 -23.37
CA ASN A 833 16.33 8.77 -23.36
C ASN A 833 16.93 9.16 -22.00
N GLY A 834 17.20 8.21 -21.15
CA GLY A 834 17.74 8.44 -19.81
C GLY A 834 16.69 8.57 -18.71
N LYS A 835 15.53 9.11 -19.06
CA LYS A 835 14.40 9.25 -18.12
C LYS A 835 13.18 8.44 -18.53
N THR A 836 13.07 8.15 -19.81
CA THR A 836 11.90 7.47 -20.38
C THR A 836 12.36 6.32 -21.25
N HIS A 837 11.60 5.24 -21.21
CA HIS A 837 11.83 4.16 -22.16
C HIS A 837 10.47 3.66 -22.70
N ILE A 838 10.45 3.34 -23.98
CA ILE A 838 9.28 2.80 -24.69
C ILE A 838 9.74 1.57 -25.45
N ALA A 839 9.03 0.45 -25.29
CA ALA A 839 9.42 -0.81 -25.90
C ALA A 839 8.35 -1.34 -26.86
N PHE A 840 8.76 -1.83 -28.00
CA PHE A 840 7.88 -2.42 -29.02
C PHE A 840 8.26 -3.88 -29.23
N PRO A 841 7.33 -4.81 -29.00
CA PRO A 841 7.57 -6.18 -29.44
C PRO A 841 7.36 -6.26 -30.95
N VAL A 842 8.29 -6.92 -31.63
CA VAL A 842 8.22 -7.11 -33.08
C VAL A 842 8.48 -8.58 -33.40
N LEU A 843 7.81 -9.07 -34.46
CA LEU A 843 8.00 -10.44 -34.94
C LEU A 843 8.80 -10.41 -36.25
N VAL A 844 9.92 -11.13 -36.26
CA VAL A 844 10.74 -11.34 -37.46
C VAL A 844 10.42 -12.71 -38.04
N ILE A 845 10.10 -12.77 -39.31
CA ILE A 845 9.80 -14.02 -40.03
C ILE A 845 10.72 -14.12 -41.24
N LYS A 846 11.62 -15.10 -41.21
CA LYS A 846 12.41 -15.40 -42.40
C LYS A 846 11.59 -16.31 -43.31
N GLU A 847 11.43 -15.93 -44.55
CA GLU A 847 10.78 -16.74 -45.57
C GLU A 847 11.68 -17.91 -46.00
#